data_f59bba19bbf3c192f86e40339a00220f
#
_entry.id   f59bba19bbf3c192f86e40339a00220f
#
_cell.length_a   1.000
_cell.length_b   1.000
_cell.length_c   1.000
_cell.angle_alpha   90.00
_cell.angle_beta   90.00
_cell.angle_gamma   90.00
#
_symmetry.space_group_name_H-M   'P 1'
#
loop_
_entity.id
_entity.type
_entity.pdbx_description
1 polymer ?
#
loop_
_entity_poly.entity_id
_entity_poly.type
_entity_poly.pdbx_seq_one_letter_code
_entity_poly.pdbx_strand_id
1 'polypeptide(L)'
;MFTAIALIVATLVLEGIATWVFEFLRMWSFGFEAGDWLFLPDIRVAGTIAAKLIAITVILALLQPGWNETWRDLGRLRFSPAKLVVAFLPIVASMPIFISEVDNLIRAFWPDSGLHDWDFVSEALGELVGASWSGVFLVVLIAPLVEEILFRGLILRGLLGRWRPGVAIGLSAFLFALTHLNPAQLPIAFALGLVLGWVYVRTRSLGLCIAGHALNNASAYFSGNLPFPVDNYNHVPEQAGSVFHPLWFDAAGLALFASGVWLIHRLAPAGEPWRVREPATPPVLTTAGVPPLLGPQGKSLGGERVLSDGDTRMSAELAQLVTSLAQRARAASLELATAPTSAKDAALVKLADLIDASHETLLAANARDLDSPEAAALGAAARDRLTLNQKRLLHLADSVREVVALPDPVGDVLEETTRPNGLRIRKLRVPIGVIGIIYEARPNVTIDCAILCLKSGNACILRGGKECFHTNTALAALIQQALPAAQLPADAVQLVPTTDRAALTTLLRLDTLIHCIIPRGGESLIRYVAENSAIPVIKHYKGVCFVYADAAADLAMAEAIVLNAKVQRPSACNAAEQLLVHRDIAEKFLPSVARALAAKNVELRCDAASAAILDRAAVATTPAAPGDYTSEFLDYVIAVRVVDSLDDAIATINRDSSNHSDAIVTGDAAAARRFLGEVDSATVYWNASTRFTDGFEFGYGAEIGISTDRLHARGPMGLRELCSHKFVIEGTGQIRT
;
A
#
# COMPACT_ATOMS: atom_id res chain seq x y z
N MET A 1 -15.64 -9.37 -2.27
CA MET A 1 -16.47 -10.09 -3.27
C MET A 1 -16.15 -9.64 -4.69
N PHE A 2 -16.31 -8.35 -5.07
CA PHE A 2 -15.98 -7.87 -6.43
C PHE A 2 -14.56 -8.20 -6.88
N THR A 3 -13.56 -8.03 -6.02
CA THR A 3 -12.17 -8.39 -6.33
C THR A 3 -11.97 -9.88 -6.59
N ALA A 4 -12.66 -10.74 -5.84
CA ALA A 4 -12.61 -12.19 -6.03
C ALA A 4 -13.25 -12.60 -7.36
N ILE A 5 -14.41 -12.03 -7.69
CA ILE A 5 -15.09 -12.26 -8.97
C ILE A 5 -14.23 -11.75 -10.13
N ALA A 6 -13.68 -10.54 -10.01
CA ALA A 6 -12.79 -9.99 -11.02
C ALA A 6 -11.54 -10.86 -11.24
N LEU A 7 -11.00 -11.44 -10.17
CA LEU A 7 -9.86 -12.35 -10.24
C LEU A 7 -10.20 -13.65 -10.98
N ILE A 8 -11.37 -14.24 -10.71
CA ILE A 8 -11.86 -15.43 -11.40
C ILE A 8 -12.09 -15.14 -12.88
N VAL A 9 -12.79 -14.05 -13.20
CA VAL A 9 -13.03 -13.64 -14.59
C VAL A 9 -11.71 -13.39 -15.32
N ALA A 10 -10.76 -12.69 -14.69
CA ALA A 10 -9.45 -12.46 -15.26
C ALA A 10 -8.69 -13.77 -15.53
N THR A 11 -8.78 -14.75 -14.60
CA THR A 11 -8.16 -16.08 -14.80
C THR A 11 -8.75 -16.78 -16.03
N LEU A 12 -10.08 -16.87 -16.11
CA LEU A 12 -10.76 -17.52 -17.23
C LEU A 12 -10.50 -16.84 -18.57
N VAL A 13 -10.48 -15.51 -18.60
CA VAL A 13 -10.15 -14.73 -19.81
C VAL A 13 -8.71 -14.95 -20.23
N LEU A 14 -7.76 -14.92 -19.29
CA LEU A 14 -6.34 -15.15 -19.60
C LEU A 14 -6.08 -16.58 -20.05
N GLU A 15 -6.74 -17.59 -19.45
CA GLU A 15 -6.68 -18.96 -19.90
C GLU A 15 -7.22 -19.10 -21.35
N GLY A 16 -8.36 -18.46 -21.65
CA GLY A 16 -8.94 -18.43 -22.98
C GLY A 16 -8.01 -17.79 -24.02
N ILE A 17 -7.45 -16.61 -23.70
CA ILE A 17 -6.50 -15.91 -24.59
C ILE A 17 -5.24 -16.75 -24.79
N ALA A 18 -4.65 -17.29 -23.73
CA ALA A 18 -3.44 -18.09 -23.83
C ALA A 18 -3.65 -19.37 -24.64
N THR A 19 -4.80 -20.03 -24.48
CA THR A 19 -5.19 -21.19 -25.27
C THR A 19 -5.34 -20.81 -26.75
N TRP A 20 -6.03 -19.69 -27.04
CA TRP A 20 -6.21 -19.19 -28.41
C TRP A 20 -4.87 -18.83 -29.06
N VAL A 21 -3.97 -18.13 -28.36
CA VAL A 21 -2.64 -17.77 -28.85
C VAL A 21 -1.82 -19.04 -29.11
N PHE A 22 -1.88 -20.02 -28.22
CA PHE A 22 -1.18 -21.28 -28.41
C PHE A 22 -1.67 -22.04 -29.66
N GLU A 23 -2.98 -22.11 -29.85
CA GLU A 23 -3.60 -22.71 -31.03
C GLU A 23 -3.22 -21.96 -32.32
N PHE A 24 -3.22 -20.63 -32.32
CA PHE A 24 -2.80 -19.79 -33.43
C PHE A 24 -1.32 -20.01 -33.78
N LEU A 25 -0.43 -20.02 -32.79
CA LEU A 25 1.01 -20.28 -33.01
C LEU A 25 1.25 -21.68 -33.55
N ARG A 26 0.48 -22.66 -33.09
CA ARG A 26 0.54 -24.03 -33.59
C ARG A 26 0.14 -24.13 -35.08
N MET A 27 -0.99 -23.55 -35.47
CA MET A 27 -1.44 -23.49 -36.85
C MET A 27 -0.40 -22.82 -37.76
N TRP A 28 0.19 -21.73 -37.29
CA TRP A 28 1.21 -21.00 -38.03
C TRP A 28 2.55 -21.75 -38.15
N SER A 29 2.95 -22.49 -37.11
CA SER A 29 4.27 -23.17 -37.07
C SER A 29 4.28 -24.55 -37.77
N PHE A 30 3.16 -25.27 -37.81
CA PHE A 30 3.09 -26.65 -38.27
C PHE A 30 2.23 -26.86 -39.52
N GLY A 31 1.54 -25.84 -40.03
CA GLY A 31 0.80 -25.90 -41.30
C GLY A 31 -0.40 -26.86 -41.32
N PHE A 32 -0.96 -27.22 -40.17
CA PHE A 32 -2.12 -28.09 -40.07
C PHE A 32 -3.42 -27.35 -40.32
N GLU A 33 -4.34 -27.96 -41.10
CA GLU A 33 -5.70 -27.46 -41.29
C GLU A 33 -6.53 -27.68 -40.05
N ALA A 34 -7.59 -26.87 -39.85
CA ALA A 34 -8.39 -26.81 -38.62
C ALA A 34 -9.09 -28.12 -38.23
N GLY A 35 -9.07 -29.16 -39.05
CA GLY A 35 -9.65 -30.49 -38.80
C GLY A 35 -8.67 -31.56 -38.29
N ASP A 36 -7.37 -31.33 -38.40
CA ASP A 36 -6.35 -32.38 -38.15
C ASP A 36 -5.99 -32.56 -36.67
N TRP A 37 -6.46 -31.70 -35.82
CA TRP A 37 -6.07 -31.67 -34.41
C TRP A 37 -6.84 -32.61 -33.48
N LEU A 38 -7.87 -33.24 -33.94
CA LEU A 38 -8.54 -34.34 -33.24
C LEU A 38 -7.61 -35.54 -32.94
N PHE A 39 -6.47 -35.62 -33.65
CA PHE A 39 -5.57 -36.78 -33.59
C PHE A 39 -4.29 -36.60 -32.75
N LEU A 40 -4.10 -35.42 -32.08
CA LEU A 40 -2.92 -35.17 -31.23
C LEU A 40 -3.31 -34.65 -29.83
N PRO A 41 -3.91 -35.50 -28.98
CA PRO A 41 -4.40 -35.09 -27.63
C PRO A 41 -3.29 -34.53 -26.75
N ASP A 42 -2.07 -35.04 -26.85
CA ASP A 42 -0.96 -34.59 -26.00
C ASP A 42 -0.53 -33.13 -26.25
N ILE A 43 -0.59 -32.64 -27.48
CA ILE A 43 -0.25 -31.24 -27.79
C ILE A 43 -1.33 -30.29 -27.25
N ARG A 44 -2.60 -30.68 -27.32
CA ARG A 44 -3.73 -29.92 -26.81
C ARG A 44 -3.68 -29.81 -25.31
N VAL A 45 -3.37 -30.91 -24.64
CA VAL A 45 -3.18 -30.96 -23.17
C VAL A 45 -1.99 -30.08 -22.75
N ALA A 46 -0.85 -30.17 -23.46
CA ALA A 46 0.33 -29.35 -23.19
C ALA A 46 0.00 -27.83 -23.31
N GLY A 47 -0.80 -27.45 -24.33
CA GLY A 47 -1.28 -26.08 -24.51
C GLY A 47 -2.15 -25.60 -23.35
N THR A 48 -3.07 -26.43 -22.88
CA THR A 48 -3.94 -26.12 -21.73
C THR A 48 -3.13 -25.98 -20.43
N ILE A 49 -2.14 -26.83 -20.23
CA ILE A 49 -1.21 -26.71 -19.08
C ILE A 49 -0.45 -25.37 -19.15
N ALA A 50 0.11 -25.04 -20.30
CA ALA A 50 0.83 -23.78 -20.49
C ALA A 50 -0.08 -22.57 -20.25
N ALA A 51 -1.31 -22.59 -20.77
CA ALA A 51 -2.32 -21.53 -20.58
C ALA A 51 -2.65 -21.32 -19.09
N LYS A 52 -2.91 -22.39 -18.35
CA LYS A 52 -3.19 -22.32 -16.89
C LYS A 52 -2.00 -21.75 -16.10
N LEU A 53 -0.78 -22.18 -16.40
CA LEU A 53 0.43 -21.69 -15.75
C LEU A 53 0.72 -20.22 -16.10
N ILE A 54 0.49 -19.81 -17.33
CA ILE A 54 0.63 -18.41 -17.75
C ILE A 54 -0.41 -17.55 -17.04
N ALA A 55 -1.69 -17.95 -17.03
CA ALA A 55 -2.77 -17.20 -16.42
C ALA A 55 -2.51 -16.96 -14.93
N ILE A 56 -2.13 -18.00 -14.17
CA ILE A 56 -1.82 -17.85 -12.74
C ILE A 56 -0.58 -16.96 -12.53
N THR A 57 0.44 -17.08 -13.37
CA THR A 57 1.66 -16.28 -13.27
C THR A 57 1.38 -14.80 -13.52
N VAL A 58 0.57 -14.48 -14.55
CA VAL A 58 0.16 -13.10 -14.87
C VAL A 58 -0.68 -12.52 -13.72
N ILE A 59 -1.62 -13.29 -13.18
CA ILE A 59 -2.46 -12.84 -12.05
C ILE A 59 -1.60 -12.58 -10.83
N LEU A 60 -0.69 -13.49 -10.51
CA LEU A 60 0.26 -13.29 -9.42
C LEU A 60 1.15 -12.07 -9.67
N ALA A 61 1.54 -11.78 -10.91
CA ALA A 61 2.29 -10.59 -11.28
C ALA A 61 1.49 -9.29 -11.17
N LEU A 62 0.20 -9.31 -11.51
CA LEU A 62 -0.68 -8.14 -11.47
C LEU A 62 -1.14 -7.76 -10.05
N LEU A 63 -1.12 -8.69 -9.10
CA LEU A 63 -1.53 -8.46 -7.71
C LEU A 63 -0.51 -7.71 -6.86
N GLN A 64 0.51 -7.08 -7.45
CA GLN A 64 1.44 -6.23 -6.69
C GLN A 64 0.72 -4.98 -6.12
N PRO A 65 0.90 -4.64 -4.81
CA PRO A 65 2.17 -4.52 -4.10
C PRO A 65 2.30 -5.33 -2.79
N GLY A 66 1.78 -6.50 -2.70
CA GLY A 66 1.99 -7.45 -1.59
C GLY A 66 2.85 -8.67 -2.00
N TRP A 67 3.48 -8.61 -3.17
CA TRP A 67 4.19 -9.70 -3.83
C TRP A 67 5.24 -10.40 -2.96
N ASN A 68 6.08 -9.63 -2.26
CA ASN A 68 7.13 -10.18 -1.42
C ASN A 68 6.60 -10.95 -0.19
N GLU A 69 5.47 -10.51 0.39
CA GLU A 69 4.84 -11.20 1.51
C GLU A 69 4.02 -12.40 1.06
N THR A 70 3.29 -12.26 -0.05
CA THR A 70 2.50 -13.36 -0.62
C THR A 70 3.41 -14.48 -1.14
N TRP A 71 4.53 -14.15 -1.79
CA TRP A 71 5.54 -15.15 -2.18
C TRP A 71 6.32 -15.73 -1.03
N ARG A 72 6.64 -14.98 0.01
CA ARG A 72 7.23 -15.53 1.25
C ARG A 72 6.28 -16.51 1.93
N ASP A 73 4.98 -16.27 1.85
CA ASP A 73 3.97 -17.14 2.44
C ASP A 73 3.58 -18.31 1.53
N LEU A 74 3.60 -18.12 0.20
CA LEU A 74 3.48 -19.21 -0.79
C LEU A 74 4.78 -20.04 -0.86
N GLY A 75 5.95 -19.43 -0.79
CA GLY A 75 7.25 -20.11 -0.74
C GLY A 75 7.53 -20.75 0.62
N ARG A 76 6.82 -20.38 1.68
CA ARG A 76 6.61 -21.17 2.88
C ARG A 76 5.48 -22.20 2.63
N LEU A 77 5.60 -23.00 1.57
CA LEU A 77 5.02 -24.33 1.51
C LEU A 77 5.59 -25.09 2.72
N ARG A 78 5.02 -24.84 3.90
CA ARG A 78 5.29 -25.65 5.07
C ARG A 78 4.80 -27.01 4.70
N PHE A 79 5.73 -27.90 4.36
CA PHE A 79 5.47 -29.33 4.38
C PHE A 79 4.83 -29.58 5.74
N SER A 80 3.56 -29.91 5.73
CA SER A 80 2.84 -30.20 6.97
C SER A 80 3.61 -31.28 7.71
N PRO A 81 3.75 -31.21 9.03
CA PRO A 81 4.35 -32.29 9.79
C PRO A 81 3.70 -33.59 9.36
N ALA A 82 4.51 -34.66 9.17
CA ALA A 82 4.03 -35.96 8.68
C ALA A 82 2.74 -36.45 9.40
N LYS A 83 2.63 -36.15 10.71
CA LYS A 83 1.43 -36.42 11.53
C LYS A 83 0.14 -35.75 11.01
N LEU A 84 0.22 -34.57 10.39
CA LEU A 84 -0.97 -33.90 9.81
C LEU A 84 -1.33 -34.51 8.45
N VAL A 85 -0.35 -34.97 7.69
CA VAL A 85 -0.59 -35.70 6.44
C VAL A 85 -1.33 -37.01 6.77
N VAL A 86 -0.85 -37.78 7.75
CA VAL A 86 -1.48 -39.02 8.20
C VAL A 86 -2.91 -38.76 8.74
N ALA A 87 -3.09 -37.68 9.51
CA ALA A 87 -4.43 -37.30 10.02
C ALA A 87 -5.42 -36.89 8.93
N PHE A 88 -4.93 -36.44 7.78
CA PHE A 88 -5.74 -36.01 6.66
C PHE A 88 -6.17 -37.18 5.74
N LEU A 89 -5.44 -38.28 5.71
CA LEU A 89 -5.75 -39.44 4.87
C LEU A 89 -7.19 -40.00 5.05
N PRO A 90 -7.75 -40.12 6.26
CA PRO A 90 -9.12 -40.58 6.43
C PRO A 90 -10.16 -39.62 5.80
N ILE A 91 -9.92 -38.31 5.85
CA ILE A 91 -10.80 -37.34 5.17
C ILE A 91 -10.74 -37.58 3.67
N VAL A 92 -9.54 -37.68 3.09
CA VAL A 92 -9.35 -37.91 1.65
C VAL A 92 -10.00 -39.21 1.22
N ALA A 93 -9.83 -40.29 2.00
CA ALA A 93 -10.44 -41.60 1.71
C ALA A 93 -11.98 -41.57 1.79
N SER A 94 -12.58 -40.71 2.61
CA SER A 94 -14.05 -40.57 2.72
C SER A 94 -14.65 -39.75 1.58
N MET A 95 -13.90 -38.85 0.94
CA MET A 95 -14.41 -37.90 -0.06
C MET A 95 -15.07 -38.61 -1.27
N PRO A 96 -14.45 -39.61 -1.89
CA PRO A 96 -15.08 -40.32 -3.03
C PRO A 96 -16.42 -40.97 -2.65
N ILE A 97 -16.56 -41.46 -1.42
CA ILE A 97 -17.81 -42.04 -0.92
C ILE A 97 -18.92 -40.96 -0.90
N PHE A 98 -18.66 -39.82 -0.27
CA PHE A 98 -19.63 -38.73 -0.22
C PHE A 98 -19.92 -38.14 -1.60
N ILE A 99 -18.91 -37.98 -2.46
CA ILE A 99 -19.09 -37.46 -3.82
C ILE A 99 -20.02 -38.39 -4.63
N SER A 100 -19.78 -39.69 -4.58
CA SER A 100 -20.62 -40.66 -5.25
C SER A 100 -22.06 -40.67 -4.72
N GLU A 101 -22.26 -40.53 -3.40
CA GLU A 101 -23.62 -40.46 -2.81
C GLU A 101 -24.32 -39.14 -3.12
N VAL A 102 -23.61 -38.01 -3.22
CA VAL A 102 -24.16 -36.74 -3.69
C VAL A 102 -24.62 -36.85 -5.15
N ASP A 103 -23.86 -37.56 -6.00
CA ASP A 103 -24.28 -37.84 -7.38
C ASP A 103 -25.54 -38.71 -7.43
N ASN A 104 -25.59 -39.77 -6.61
CA ASN A 104 -26.80 -40.62 -6.45
C ASN A 104 -28.02 -39.78 -6.00
N LEU A 105 -27.83 -38.87 -5.09
CA LEU A 105 -28.87 -37.98 -4.56
C LEU A 105 -29.40 -37.04 -5.65
N ILE A 106 -28.52 -36.48 -6.47
CA ILE A 106 -28.88 -35.63 -7.61
C ILE A 106 -29.75 -36.44 -8.60
N ARG A 107 -29.33 -37.65 -8.95
CA ARG A 107 -30.05 -38.56 -9.86
C ARG A 107 -31.41 -38.96 -9.31
N ALA A 108 -31.51 -39.20 -7.97
CA ALA A 108 -32.78 -39.58 -7.33
C ALA A 108 -33.82 -38.45 -7.33
N PHE A 109 -33.41 -37.22 -7.08
CA PHE A 109 -34.34 -36.09 -6.94
C PHE A 109 -34.58 -35.31 -8.22
N TRP A 110 -33.69 -35.41 -9.24
CA TRP A 110 -33.82 -34.74 -10.54
C TRP A 110 -33.55 -35.65 -11.74
N PRO A 111 -34.27 -36.75 -11.88
CA PRO A 111 -34.03 -37.74 -12.95
C PRO A 111 -34.25 -37.15 -14.36
N ASP A 112 -35.17 -36.18 -14.51
CA ASP A 112 -35.54 -35.60 -15.82
C ASP A 112 -35.08 -34.15 -16.00
N SER A 113 -34.07 -33.72 -15.27
CA SER A 113 -33.70 -32.27 -15.21
C SER A 113 -32.98 -31.74 -16.43
N GLY A 114 -32.65 -32.58 -17.42
CA GLY A 114 -31.74 -32.15 -18.53
C GLY A 114 -30.32 -31.75 -18.05
N LEU A 115 -30.00 -31.99 -16.77
CA LEU A 115 -28.69 -31.77 -16.22
C LEU A 115 -27.61 -32.66 -16.86
N HIS A 116 -28.07 -33.79 -17.44
CA HIS A 116 -27.24 -34.72 -18.20
C HIS A 116 -26.89 -34.19 -19.60
N ASP A 117 -27.66 -33.26 -20.17
CA ASP A 117 -27.37 -32.65 -21.48
C ASP A 117 -26.15 -31.73 -21.43
N TRP A 118 -25.61 -31.44 -20.23
CA TRP A 118 -24.36 -30.72 -20.01
C TRP A 118 -23.13 -31.64 -19.96
N ASP A 119 -23.33 -32.95 -20.24
CA ASP A 119 -22.24 -33.94 -20.27
C ASP A 119 -21.25 -33.70 -21.39
N PHE A 120 -21.56 -32.82 -22.37
CA PHE A 120 -20.61 -32.46 -23.44
C PHE A 120 -19.25 -31.91 -22.90
N VAL A 121 -19.27 -31.26 -21.70
CA VAL A 121 -18.01 -30.80 -21.05
C VAL A 121 -17.27 -31.96 -20.39
N SER A 122 -18.00 -32.90 -19.79
CA SER A 122 -17.41 -34.12 -19.22
C SER A 122 -16.98 -35.11 -20.30
N GLU A 123 -17.70 -35.24 -21.40
CA GLU A 123 -17.29 -36.02 -22.57
C GLU A 123 -16.03 -35.41 -23.22
N ALA A 124 -15.98 -34.10 -23.47
CA ALA A 124 -14.82 -33.43 -24.03
C ALA A 124 -13.57 -33.51 -23.11
N LEU A 125 -13.78 -33.45 -21.77
CA LEU A 125 -12.73 -33.69 -20.78
C LEU A 125 -12.36 -35.18 -20.72
N GLY A 126 -13.33 -36.10 -20.83
CA GLY A 126 -13.12 -37.54 -20.88
C GLY A 126 -12.33 -37.99 -22.09
N GLU A 127 -12.63 -37.45 -23.28
CA GLU A 127 -11.84 -37.64 -24.50
C GLU A 127 -10.42 -37.07 -24.38
N LEU A 128 -10.28 -35.91 -23.72
CA LEU A 128 -8.99 -35.27 -23.49
C LEU A 128 -8.11 -36.05 -22.53
N VAL A 129 -8.70 -36.66 -21.49
CA VAL A 129 -8.03 -37.35 -20.40
C VAL A 129 -7.91 -38.85 -20.66
N GLY A 130 -8.90 -39.47 -21.33
CA GLY A 130 -8.95 -40.93 -21.56
C GLY A 130 -7.89 -41.48 -22.48
N ALA A 131 -7.18 -40.65 -23.22
CA ALA A 131 -6.25 -41.10 -24.26
C ALA A 131 -4.76 -40.92 -23.89
N SER A 132 -4.38 -40.20 -22.80
CA SER A 132 -2.98 -39.93 -22.54
C SER A 132 -2.60 -39.66 -21.08
N TRP A 133 -1.38 -40.04 -20.68
CA TRP A 133 -0.81 -39.71 -19.38
C TRP A 133 -0.70 -38.21 -19.13
N SER A 134 -0.62 -37.41 -20.16
CA SER A 134 -0.60 -35.96 -20.07
C SER A 134 -1.94 -35.39 -19.57
N GLY A 135 -3.06 -35.97 -19.96
CA GLY A 135 -4.38 -35.62 -19.47
C GLY A 135 -4.55 -35.95 -17.97
N VAL A 136 -4.08 -37.10 -17.54
CA VAL A 136 -4.05 -37.48 -16.11
C VAL A 136 -3.21 -36.46 -15.32
N PHE A 137 -2.04 -36.10 -15.83
CA PHE A 137 -1.17 -35.13 -15.20
C PHE A 137 -1.83 -33.73 -15.08
N LEU A 138 -2.57 -33.31 -16.11
CA LEU A 138 -3.32 -32.05 -16.08
C LEU A 138 -4.38 -32.06 -14.97
N VAL A 139 -5.24 -33.08 -14.93
CA VAL A 139 -6.42 -33.13 -14.04
C VAL A 139 -6.01 -33.44 -12.60
N VAL A 140 -5.03 -34.33 -12.41
CA VAL A 140 -4.64 -34.79 -11.06
C VAL A 140 -3.63 -33.86 -10.40
N LEU A 141 -2.77 -33.17 -11.16
CA LEU A 141 -1.72 -32.38 -10.55
C LEU A 141 -1.83 -30.88 -10.84
N ILE A 142 -1.95 -30.50 -12.12
CA ILE A 142 -1.89 -29.07 -12.53
C ILE A 142 -3.16 -28.32 -12.16
N ALA A 143 -4.35 -28.88 -12.42
CA ALA A 143 -5.60 -28.22 -12.08
C ALA A 143 -5.73 -28.00 -10.56
N PRO A 144 -5.55 -29.01 -9.67
CA PRO A 144 -5.55 -28.81 -8.22
C PRO A 144 -4.52 -27.78 -7.74
N LEU A 145 -3.32 -27.77 -8.32
CA LEU A 145 -2.29 -26.80 -7.96
C LEU A 145 -2.76 -25.36 -8.22
N VAL A 146 -3.23 -25.09 -9.42
CA VAL A 146 -3.69 -23.75 -9.84
C VAL A 146 -4.92 -23.31 -9.06
N GLU A 147 -5.90 -24.20 -8.92
CA GLU A 147 -7.16 -23.89 -8.26
C GLU A 147 -6.99 -23.66 -6.77
N GLU A 148 -6.18 -24.47 -6.06
CA GLU A 148 -5.95 -24.26 -4.64
C GLU A 148 -5.15 -22.98 -4.36
N ILE A 149 -4.18 -22.64 -5.19
CA ILE A 149 -3.48 -21.35 -5.10
C ILE A 149 -4.48 -20.20 -5.24
N LEU A 150 -5.39 -20.27 -6.22
CA LEU A 150 -6.38 -19.23 -6.47
C LEU A 150 -7.41 -19.15 -5.32
N PHE A 151 -8.04 -20.28 -4.99
CA PHE A 151 -9.19 -20.27 -4.06
C PHE A 151 -8.79 -20.25 -2.59
N ARG A 152 -7.73 -20.97 -2.17
CA ARG A 152 -7.28 -21.01 -0.75
C ARG A 152 -6.17 -20.03 -0.50
N GLY A 153 -5.20 -19.95 -1.43
CA GLY A 153 -4.06 -19.03 -1.32
C GLY A 153 -4.45 -17.55 -1.41
N LEU A 154 -5.34 -17.19 -2.34
CA LEU A 154 -5.72 -15.80 -2.61
C LEU A 154 -7.12 -15.44 -2.11
N ILE A 155 -8.17 -16.11 -2.63
CA ILE A 155 -9.57 -15.72 -2.39
C ILE A 155 -9.97 -15.95 -0.93
N LEU A 156 -9.85 -17.18 -0.42
CA LEU A 156 -10.22 -17.50 0.97
C LEU A 156 -9.41 -16.69 1.97
N ARG A 157 -8.11 -16.56 1.74
CA ARG A 157 -7.25 -15.76 2.59
C ARG A 157 -7.67 -14.29 2.63
N GLY A 158 -8.01 -13.72 1.47
CA GLY A 158 -8.55 -12.35 1.38
C GLY A 158 -9.89 -12.18 2.10
N LEU A 159 -10.78 -13.18 2.00
CA LEU A 159 -12.07 -13.18 2.68
C LEU A 159 -11.93 -13.32 4.20
N LEU A 160 -11.01 -14.16 4.68
CA LEU A 160 -10.71 -14.34 6.11
C LEU A 160 -10.21 -13.06 6.79
N GLY A 161 -9.65 -12.12 6.04
CA GLY A 161 -9.28 -10.81 6.53
C GLY A 161 -10.46 -9.86 6.83
N ARG A 162 -11.68 -10.20 6.36
CA ARG A 162 -12.87 -9.33 6.47
C ARG A 162 -14.11 -10.01 7.02
N TRP A 163 -14.18 -11.35 6.97
CA TRP A 163 -15.38 -12.12 7.27
C TRP A 163 -15.08 -13.24 8.26
N ARG A 164 -16.10 -13.68 9.02
CA ARG A 164 -15.97 -14.81 9.93
C ARG A 164 -15.58 -16.08 9.14
N PRO A 165 -14.75 -16.98 9.72
CA PRO A 165 -14.23 -18.14 8.99
C PRO A 165 -15.28 -18.99 8.27
N GLY A 166 -16.43 -19.27 8.90
CA GLY A 166 -17.50 -20.04 8.26
C GLY A 166 -18.07 -19.38 7.00
N VAL A 167 -18.30 -18.05 7.04
CA VAL A 167 -18.80 -17.28 5.88
C VAL A 167 -17.74 -17.22 4.78
N ALA A 168 -16.48 -17.00 5.16
CA ALA A 168 -15.37 -16.95 4.21
C ALA A 168 -15.18 -18.29 3.48
N ILE A 169 -15.25 -19.41 4.21
CA ILE A 169 -15.18 -20.77 3.66
C ILE A 169 -16.34 -21.00 2.70
N GLY A 170 -17.59 -20.71 3.14
CA GLY A 170 -18.79 -20.92 2.33
C GLY A 170 -18.74 -20.12 1.02
N LEU A 171 -18.35 -18.84 1.08
CA LEU A 171 -18.26 -17.99 -0.10
C LEU A 171 -17.14 -18.43 -1.05
N SER A 172 -15.96 -18.80 -0.52
CA SER A 172 -14.86 -19.33 -1.33
C SER A 172 -15.23 -20.65 -2.01
N ALA A 173 -15.90 -21.55 -1.29
CA ALA A 173 -16.38 -22.82 -1.83
C ALA A 173 -17.45 -22.63 -2.92
N PHE A 174 -18.37 -21.69 -2.73
CA PHE A 174 -19.38 -21.34 -3.74
C PHE A 174 -18.76 -20.80 -5.02
N LEU A 175 -17.81 -19.86 -4.90
CA LEU A 175 -17.09 -19.32 -6.05
C LEU A 175 -16.27 -20.40 -6.77
N PHE A 176 -15.67 -21.32 -6.02
CA PHE A 176 -14.96 -22.48 -6.57
C PHE A 176 -15.91 -23.37 -7.38
N ALA A 177 -17.07 -23.71 -6.82
CA ALA A 177 -18.07 -24.53 -7.52
C ALA A 177 -18.55 -23.89 -8.82
N LEU A 178 -18.78 -22.58 -8.83
CA LEU A 178 -19.22 -21.85 -10.02
C LEU A 178 -18.23 -21.91 -11.19
N THR A 179 -16.92 -22.06 -10.94
CA THR A 179 -15.92 -22.13 -12.02
C THR A 179 -15.97 -23.41 -12.84
N HIS A 180 -16.66 -24.44 -12.35
CA HIS A 180 -16.82 -25.69 -13.09
C HIS A 180 -17.85 -25.58 -14.22
N LEU A 181 -18.71 -24.54 -14.22
CA LEU A 181 -19.72 -24.25 -15.26
C LEU A 181 -20.63 -25.46 -15.59
N ASN A 182 -20.71 -26.46 -14.71
CA ASN A 182 -21.54 -27.65 -14.84
C ASN A 182 -22.47 -27.75 -13.64
N PRO A 183 -23.80 -27.63 -13.83
CA PRO A 183 -24.77 -27.68 -12.76
C PRO A 183 -24.76 -29.00 -11.94
N ALA A 184 -24.44 -30.12 -12.58
CA ALA A 184 -24.33 -31.41 -11.89
C ALA A 184 -23.10 -31.51 -10.99
N GLN A 185 -22.00 -30.85 -11.37
CA GLN A 185 -20.76 -30.80 -10.57
C GLN A 185 -20.79 -29.75 -9.46
N LEU A 186 -21.69 -28.75 -9.54
CA LEU A 186 -21.74 -27.65 -8.60
C LEU A 186 -21.89 -28.09 -7.13
N PRO A 187 -22.83 -29.01 -6.73
CA PRO A 187 -22.92 -29.46 -5.35
C PRO A 187 -21.67 -30.21 -4.87
N ILE A 188 -21.09 -31.02 -5.75
CA ILE A 188 -19.87 -31.82 -5.48
C ILE A 188 -18.68 -30.92 -5.26
N ALA A 189 -18.44 -29.99 -6.18
CA ALA A 189 -17.35 -29.01 -6.08
C ALA A 189 -17.53 -28.09 -4.87
N PHE A 190 -18.78 -27.73 -4.54
CA PHE A 190 -19.08 -26.95 -3.34
C PHE A 190 -18.71 -27.71 -2.06
N ALA A 191 -19.09 -28.98 -1.95
CA ALA A 191 -18.75 -29.82 -0.79
C ALA A 191 -17.23 -29.99 -0.63
N LEU A 192 -16.52 -30.30 -1.73
CA LEU A 192 -15.05 -30.35 -1.75
C LEU A 192 -14.47 -29.02 -1.32
N GLY A 193 -15.01 -27.92 -1.83
CA GLY A 193 -14.64 -26.55 -1.49
C GLY A 193 -14.74 -26.25 0.00
N LEU A 194 -15.80 -26.67 0.66
CA LEU A 194 -16.01 -26.52 2.11
C LEU A 194 -14.97 -27.29 2.92
N VAL A 195 -14.74 -28.55 2.58
CA VAL A 195 -13.79 -29.42 3.31
C VAL A 195 -12.37 -28.87 3.20
N LEU A 196 -11.90 -28.57 1.99
CA LEU A 196 -10.54 -28.04 1.78
C LEU A 196 -10.39 -26.64 2.37
N GLY A 197 -11.43 -25.80 2.32
CA GLY A 197 -11.46 -24.51 2.98
C GLY A 197 -11.32 -24.62 4.50
N TRP A 198 -12.04 -25.55 5.11
CA TRP A 198 -11.91 -25.84 6.55
C TRP A 198 -10.51 -26.37 6.91
N VAL A 199 -9.97 -27.32 6.12
CA VAL A 199 -8.62 -27.84 6.30
C VAL A 199 -7.60 -26.70 6.24
N TYR A 200 -7.69 -25.81 5.26
CA TYR A 200 -6.81 -24.65 5.13
C TYR A 200 -6.91 -23.73 6.35
N VAL A 201 -8.10 -23.39 6.79
CA VAL A 201 -8.31 -22.53 7.96
C VAL A 201 -7.71 -23.15 9.21
N ARG A 202 -7.82 -24.47 9.37
CA ARG A 202 -7.38 -25.19 10.55
C ARG A 202 -5.88 -25.47 10.58
N THR A 203 -5.29 -25.82 9.42
CA THR A 203 -3.90 -26.26 9.31
C THR A 203 -2.95 -25.19 8.78
N ARG A 204 -3.48 -24.18 8.09
CA ARG A 204 -2.72 -23.17 7.34
C ARG A 204 -1.76 -23.78 6.30
N SER A 205 -2.07 -24.97 5.82
CA SER A 205 -1.27 -25.70 4.85
C SER A 205 -1.96 -25.74 3.48
N LEU A 206 -1.46 -24.94 2.54
CA LEU A 206 -1.90 -25.01 1.15
C LEU A 206 -1.50 -26.33 0.51
N GLY A 207 -0.34 -26.89 0.90
CA GLY A 207 0.14 -28.18 0.41
C GLY A 207 -0.80 -29.33 0.75
N LEU A 208 -1.44 -29.35 1.94
CA LEU A 208 -2.47 -30.35 2.27
C LEU A 208 -3.72 -30.20 1.37
N CYS A 209 -4.14 -28.97 1.09
CA CYS A 209 -5.28 -28.76 0.22
C CYS A 209 -4.99 -29.23 -1.21
N ILE A 210 -3.84 -28.88 -1.76
CA ILE A 210 -3.39 -29.35 -3.08
C ILE A 210 -3.34 -30.87 -3.13
N ALA A 211 -2.70 -31.51 -2.14
CA ALA A 211 -2.60 -32.96 -2.08
C ALA A 211 -3.98 -33.64 -1.94
N GLY A 212 -4.85 -33.08 -1.09
CA GLY A 212 -6.20 -33.62 -0.92
C GLY A 212 -7.06 -33.50 -2.18
N HIS A 213 -6.99 -32.36 -2.87
CA HIS A 213 -7.67 -32.15 -4.13
C HIS A 213 -7.11 -33.09 -5.22
N ALA A 214 -5.78 -33.18 -5.34
CA ALA A 214 -5.13 -34.09 -6.28
C ALA A 214 -5.50 -35.58 -6.05
N LEU A 215 -5.51 -36.00 -4.79
CA LEU A 215 -5.92 -37.37 -4.43
C LEU A 215 -7.41 -37.60 -4.70
N ASN A 216 -8.26 -36.62 -4.48
CA ASN A 216 -9.67 -36.70 -4.83
C ASN A 216 -9.84 -36.90 -6.36
N ASN A 217 -9.18 -36.11 -7.18
CA ASN A 217 -9.24 -36.22 -8.63
C ASN A 217 -8.65 -37.55 -9.11
N ALA A 218 -7.54 -38.00 -8.50
CA ALA A 218 -6.97 -39.30 -8.78
C ALA A 218 -7.94 -40.44 -8.41
N SER A 219 -8.62 -40.36 -7.26
CA SER A 219 -9.59 -41.37 -6.86
C SER A 219 -10.77 -41.44 -7.82
N ALA A 220 -11.29 -40.33 -8.28
CA ALA A 220 -12.36 -40.28 -9.30
C ALA A 220 -11.89 -40.91 -10.63
N TYR A 221 -10.64 -40.67 -11.02
CA TYR A 221 -10.08 -41.25 -12.24
C TYR A 221 -9.85 -42.77 -12.13
N PHE A 222 -9.40 -43.26 -10.97
CA PHE A 222 -9.07 -44.68 -10.76
C PHE A 222 -10.19 -45.49 -10.08
N SER A 223 -11.33 -44.89 -9.77
CA SER A 223 -12.41 -45.48 -8.97
C SER A 223 -13.14 -46.68 -9.60
N GLY A 224 -12.93 -46.96 -10.89
CA GLY A 224 -13.44 -48.17 -11.54
C GLY A 224 -12.82 -49.48 -11.05
N ASN A 225 -11.81 -49.43 -10.13
CA ASN A 225 -11.01 -50.57 -9.69
C ASN A 225 -11.00 -50.75 -8.15
N LEU A 226 -12.12 -50.57 -7.45
CA LEU A 226 -12.18 -51.02 -6.07
C LEU A 226 -11.91 -52.52 -5.96
N PRO A 227 -11.15 -52.96 -4.93
CA PRO A 227 -10.82 -54.39 -4.77
C PRO A 227 -12.04 -55.27 -4.42
N PHE A 228 -13.20 -54.63 -4.21
CA PHE A 228 -14.49 -55.30 -3.97
C PHE A 228 -15.61 -54.42 -4.55
N PRO A 229 -16.66 -55.02 -5.13
CA PRO A 229 -17.80 -54.28 -5.67
C PRO A 229 -18.64 -53.69 -4.55
N VAL A 230 -19.05 -52.42 -4.72
CA VAL A 230 -20.02 -51.74 -3.86
C VAL A 230 -21.16 -51.26 -4.75
N ASP A 231 -22.40 -51.68 -4.39
CA ASP A 231 -23.59 -51.30 -5.15
C ASP A 231 -23.75 -49.78 -5.22
N ASN A 232 -24.03 -49.28 -6.41
CA ASN A 232 -24.23 -47.87 -6.74
C ASN A 232 -23.01 -46.93 -6.48
N TYR A 233 -21.82 -47.48 -6.22
CA TYR A 233 -20.62 -46.69 -6.18
C TYR A 233 -20.04 -46.50 -7.59
N ASN A 234 -20.04 -45.26 -8.09
CA ASN A 234 -19.61 -44.91 -9.45
C ASN A 234 -20.26 -45.69 -10.58
N HIS A 235 -21.47 -46.20 -10.39
CA HIS A 235 -22.18 -46.90 -11.45
C HIS A 235 -22.91 -45.95 -12.38
N VAL A 236 -22.71 -46.15 -13.69
CA VAL A 236 -23.61 -45.64 -14.74
C VAL A 236 -24.90 -46.46 -14.70
N PRO A 237 -26.08 -45.86 -14.54
CA PRO A 237 -27.29 -46.62 -14.29
C PRO A 237 -27.86 -47.21 -15.59
N GLU A 238 -27.71 -48.51 -15.81
CA GLU A 238 -28.55 -49.26 -16.75
C GLU A 238 -29.60 -50.17 -16.07
N GLN A 239 -29.67 -50.18 -14.74
CA GLN A 239 -30.63 -51.07 -14.05
C GLN A 239 -31.39 -50.32 -12.93
N ALA A 240 -32.73 -50.35 -13.03
CA ALA A 240 -33.68 -49.83 -12.05
C ALA A 240 -33.57 -50.62 -10.74
N GLY A 241 -32.78 -50.15 -9.81
CA GLY A 241 -32.64 -50.63 -8.45
C GLY A 241 -32.52 -49.45 -7.48
N SER A 242 -32.19 -49.68 -6.22
CA SER A 242 -31.93 -48.61 -5.26
C SER A 242 -30.85 -47.67 -5.80
N VAL A 243 -31.07 -46.36 -5.68
CA VAL A 243 -30.20 -45.35 -6.23
C VAL A 243 -29.04 -45.01 -5.26
N PHE A 244 -29.12 -45.50 -4.03
CA PHE A 244 -28.18 -45.12 -2.94
C PHE A 244 -27.20 -46.24 -2.61
N HIS A 245 -26.07 -45.87 -2.00
CA HIS A 245 -25.13 -46.82 -1.45
C HIS A 245 -25.73 -47.69 -0.34
N PRO A 246 -25.16 -48.88 -0.06
CA PRO A 246 -25.48 -49.60 1.15
C PRO A 246 -25.13 -48.77 2.40
N LEU A 247 -26.04 -48.69 3.37
CA LEU A 247 -25.87 -47.86 4.59
C LEU A 247 -24.55 -48.09 5.35
N TRP A 248 -24.01 -49.33 5.30
CA TRP A 248 -22.74 -49.63 5.94
C TRP A 248 -21.56 -48.87 5.27
N PHE A 249 -21.65 -48.65 3.95
CA PHE A 249 -20.58 -47.97 3.19
C PHE A 249 -20.56 -46.47 3.50
N ASP A 250 -21.74 -45.84 3.55
CA ASP A 250 -21.87 -44.44 3.97
C ASP A 250 -21.51 -44.25 5.44
N ALA A 251 -21.87 -45.19 6.31
CA ALA A 251 -21.45 -45.18 7.71
C ALA A 251 -19.92 -45.27 7.86
N ALA A 252 -19.28 -46.11 7.03
CA ALA A 252 -17.83 -46.20 6.99
C ALA A 252 -17.20 -44.89 6.49
N GLY A 253 -17.76 -44.25 5.44
CA GLY A 253 -17.36 -42.94 4.95
C GLY A 253 -17.46 -41.88 6.05
N LEU A 254 -18.57 -41.82 6.76
CA LEU A 254 -18.81 -40.90 7.87
C LEU A 254 -17.81 -41.13 9.03
N ALA A 255 -17.53 -42.39 9.37
CA ALA A 255 -16.56 -42.72 10.41
C ALA A 255 -15.14 -42.31 10.03
N LEU A 256 -14.74 -42.52 8.77
CA LEU A 256 -13.47 -42.04 8.24
C LEU A 256 -13.37 -40.51 8.30
N PHE A 257 -14.40 -39.83 7.82
CA PHE A 257 -14.42 -38.36 7.85
C PHE A 257 -14.31 -37.83 9.28
N ALA A 258 -15.16 -38.34 10.20
CA ALA A 258 -15.18 -37.91 11.60
C ALA A 258 -13.82 -38.20 12.29
N SER A 259 -13.20 -39.34 12.01
CA SER A 259 -11.90 -39.69 12.56
C SER A 259 -10.80 -38.74 12.08
N GLY A 260 -10.79 -38.41 10.79
CA GLY A 260 -9.84 -37.46 10.22
C GLY A 260 -10.03 -36.03 10.73
N VAL A 261 -11.28 -35.57 10.85
CA VAL A 261 -11.63 -34.28 11.46
C VAL A 261 -11.13 -34.23 12.92
N TRP A 262 -11.40 -35.29 13.70
CA TRP A 262 -10.95 -35.38 15.09
C TRP A 262 -9.44 -35.38 15.21
N LEU A 263 -8.73 -36.15 14.36
CA LEU A 263 -7.26 -36.18 14.32
C LEU A 263 -6.65 -34.82 13.97
N ILE A 264 -7.16 -34.14 12.95
CA ILE A 264 -6.72 -32.79 12.58
C ILE A 264 -7.01 -31.82 13.73
N HIS A 265 -8.19 -31.92 14.36
CA HIS A 265 -8.53 -31.06 15.49
C HIS A 265 -7.56 -31.24 16.67
N ARG A 266 -7.11 -32.46 16.94
CA ARG A 266 -6.15 -32.75 18.00
C ARG A 266 -4.68 -32.44 17.66
N LEU A 267 -4.29 -32.65 16.41
CA LEU A 267 -2.88 -32.60 16.01
C LEU A 267 -2.48 -31.24 15.38
N ALA A 268 -3.43 -30.52 14.79
CA ALA A 268 -3.18 -29.16 14.35
C ALA A 268 -3.09 -28.25 15.59
N PRO A 269 -1.97 -27.53 15.78
CA PRO A 269 -1.91 -26.54 16.86
C PRO A 269 -3.12 -25.61 16.73
N ALA A 270 -3.68 -25.20 17.86
CA ALA A 270 -4.67 -24.14 17.88
C ALA A 270 -3.97 -22.92 17.26
N GLY A 271 -4.16 -22.74 15.95
CA GLY A 271 -3.63 -21.59 15.25
C GLY A 271 -4.20 -20.34 15.89
N GLU A 272 -3.42 -19.26 15.93
CA GLU A 272 -3.99 -17.95 16.27
C GLU A 272 -5.29 -17.79 15.48
N PRO A 273 -6.38 -17.37 16.14
CA PRO A 273 -7.65 -17.19 15.45
C PRO A 273 -7.39 -16.34 14.20
N TRP A 274 -7.95 -16.72 13.07
CA TRP A 274 -8.04 -15.83 11.91
C TRP A 274 -8.72 -14.58 12.44
N ARG A 275 -7.91 -13.58 12.75
CA ARG A 275 -8.49 -12.29 13.08
C ARG A 275 -9.22 -11.86 11.80
N VAL A 276 -10.56 -11.95 11.82
CA VAL A 276 -11.31 -10.88 11.18
C VAL A 276 -10.51 -9.67 11.57
N ARG A 277 -9.99 -8.89 10.62
CA ARG A 277 -9.59 -7.53 10.94
C ARG A 277 -10.88 -6.91 11.51
N GLU A 278 -11.09 -7.08 12.77
CA GLU A 278 -11.71 -6.00 13.53
C GLU A 278 -10.95 -4.78 13.08
N PRO A 279 -11.62 -3.65 12.77
CA PRO A 279 -10.92 -2.45 12.36
C PRO A 279 -9.75 -2.34 13.33
N ALA A 280 -8.54 -2.54 12.84
CA ALA A 280 -7.41 -3.09 13.58
C ALA A 280 -7.34 -2.43 14.95
N THR A 281 -7.67 -3.13 15.99
CA THR A 281 -7.15 -2.84 17.30
C THR A 281 -5.64 -2.82 17.11
N PRO A 282 -4.96 -1.70 17.39
CA PRO A 282 -3.53 -1.60 17.14
C PRO A 282 -2.86 -2.80 17.79
N PRO A 283 -1.86 -3.40 17.12
CA PRO A 283 -1.09 -4.42 17.78
C PRO A 283 -0.57 -3.81 19.07
N VAL A 284 -0.93 -4.40 20.19
CA VAL A 284 -0.18 -4.22 21.42
C VAL A 284 1.25 -4.53 21.03
N LEU A 285 2.10 -3.53 21.03
CA LEU A 285 3.53 -3.68 20.79
C LEU A 285 4.06 -4.62 21.87
N THR A 286 3.98 -5.92 21.62
CA THR A 286 4.87 -6.85 22.27
C THR A 286 6.25 -6.48 21.75
N THR A 287 7.15 -6.09 22.63
CA THR A 287 8.55 -5.75 22.40
C THR A 287 9.39 -6.97 21.96
N ALA A 288 8.82 -7.88 21.15
CA ALA A 288 9.49 -9.00 20.54
C ALA A 288 10.13 -8.54 19.22
N GLY A 289 11.30 -7.94 19.32
CA GLY A 289 12.08 -7.53 18.15
C GLY A 289 13.08 -6.40 18.38
N VAL A 290 13.04 -5.77 19.57
CA VAL A 290 14.13 -4.85 19.97
C VAL A 290 15.08 -5.67 20.86
N PRO A 291 16.38 -5.75 20.55
CA PRO A 291 17.33 -6.38 21.47
C PRO A 291 17.25 -5.61 22.81
N PRO A 292 17.25 -6.31 23.96
CA PRO A 292 17.16 -5.65 25.25
C PRO A 292 18.36 -4.71 25.42
N LEU A 293 18.07 -3.45 25.70
CA LEU A 293 19.09 -2.52 26.21
C LEU A 293 19.54 -3.06 27.56
N LEU A 294 20.70 -3.67 27.56
CA LEU A 294 21.39 -4.09 28.77
C LEU A 294 21.85 -2.82 29.50
N GLY A 295 21.28 -2.56 30.65
CA GLY A 295 21.82 -1.57 31.59
C GLY A 295 23.13 -2.09 32.19
N PRO A 296 23.91 -1.23 32.85
CA PRO A 296 25.27 -1.55 33.33
C PRO A 296 25.38 -2.72 34.33
N GLN A 297 24.30 -3.38 34.69
CA GLN A 297 24.27 -4.50 35.66
C GLN A 297 23.52 -5.76 35.19
N GLY A 298 23.27 -5.93 33.85
CA GLY A 298 22.86 -7.22 33.30
C GLY A 298 21.52 -7.82 33.81
N LYS A 299 20.59 -7.00 34.33
CA LYS A 299 19.25 -7.45 34.74
C LYS A 299 18.20 -7.08 33.71
N SER A 300 17.47 -8.08 33.19
CA SER A 300 16.33 -7.95 32.30
C SER A 300 15.18 -7.16 32.97
N LEU A 301 14.72 -6.08 32.33
CA LEU A 301 13.51 -5.34 32.66
C LEU A 301 12.36 -5.77 31.76
N GLY A 302 11.87 -6.99 31.90
CA GLY A 302 10.72 -7.50 31.15
C GLY A 302 9.72 -8.17 32.11
N GLY A 303 8.78 -7.39 32.61
CA GLY A 303 7.56 -7.90 33.24
C GLY A 303 6.37 -7.60 32.33
N GLU A 304 5.55 -8.59 32.01
CA GLU A 304 4.22 -8.37 31.45
C GLU A 304 3.43 -7.44 32.37
N ARG A 305 3.19 -6.19 31.91
CA ARG A 305 2.21 -5.33 32.56
C ARG A 305 0.82 -5.79 32.13
N VAL A 306 0.15 -6.51 32.99
CA VAL A 306 -1.32 -6.54 33.01
C VAL A 306 -1.76 -5.09 33.24
N LEU A 307 -2.42 -4.47 32.24
CA LEU A 307 -2.96 -3.11 32.38
C LEU A 307 -3.89 -3.11 33.60
N SER A 308 -3.64 -2.20 34.51
CA SER A 308 -4.54 -1.99 35.63
C SER A 308 -5.87 -1.41 35.15
N ASP A 309 -6.96 -1.59 35.91
CA ASP A 309 -8.26 -0.95 35.60
C ASP A 309 -8.12 0.58 35.41
N GLY A 310 -7.15 1.19 36.07
CA GLY A 310 -6.80 2.60 35.89
C GLY A 310 -6.23 2.95 34.54
N ASP A 311 -5.35 2.10 33.96
CA ASP A 311 -4.75 2.32 32.65
C ASP A 311 -5.79 2.16 31.53
N THR A 312 -6.72 1.21 31.67
CA THR A 312 -7.81 0.99 30.71
C THR A 312 -8.79 2.17 30.71
N ARG A 313 -9.12 2.70 31.90
CA ARG A 313 -10.00 3.86 32.07
C ARG A 313 -9.37 5.14 31.49
N MET A 314 -8.11 5.39 31.76
CA MET A 314 -7.37 6.55 31.23
C MET A 314 -7.25 6.49 29.71
N SER A 315 -7.05 5.31 29.12
CA SER A 315 -7.05 5.12 27.64
C SER A 315 -8.42 5.43 27.04
N ALA A 316 -9.52 5.04 27.69
CA ALA A 316 -10.88 5.32 27.24
C ALA A 316 -11.23 6.82 27.31
N GLU A 317 -10.85 7.50 28.40
CA GLU A 317 -11.04 8.95 28.56
C GLU A 317 -10.27 9.75 27.48
N LEU A 318 -9.05 9.33 27.19
CA LEU A 318 -8.22 9.93 26.13
C LEU A 318 -8.82 9.72 24.73
N ALA A 319 -9.34 8.53 24.46
CA ALA A 319 -10.02 8.23 23.19
C ALA A 319 -11.28 9.08 23.03
N GLN A 320 -12.05 9.26 24.09
CA GLN A 320 -13.23 10.13 24.12
C GLN A 320 -12.86 11.60 23.88
N LEU A 321 -11.79 12.09 24.50
CA LEU A 321 -11.27 13.44 24.28
C LEU A 321 -10.94 13.68 22.81
N VAL A 322 -10.13 12.80 22.19
CA VAL A 322 -9.72 12.94 20.79
C VAL A 322 -10.91 12.83 19.83
N THR A 323 -11.87 11.94 20.12
CA THR A 323 -13.10 11.81 19.34
C THR A 323 -13.95 13.09 19.42
N SER A 324 -14.09 13.67 20.60
CA SER A 324 -14.81 14.94 20.80
C SER A 324 -14.14 16.10 20.05
N LEU A 325 -12.80 16.19 20.07
CA LEU A 325 -12.05 17.16 19.27
C LEU A 325 -12.35 16.99 17.76
N ALA A 326 -12.32 15.78 17.25
CA ALA A 326 -12.60 15.50 15.86
C ALA A 326 -14.05 15.83 15.46
N GLN A 327 -15.03 15.57 16.32
CA GLN A 327 -16.43 15.92 16.10
C GLN A 327 -16.61 17.46 16.00
N ARG A 328 -16.00 18.23 16.89
CA ARG A 328 -16.03 19.68 16.85
C ARG A 328 -15.34 20.24 15.62
N ALA A 329 -14.15 19.71 15.27
CA ALA A 329 -13.46 20.09 14.03
C ALA A 329 -14.32 19.78 12.78
N ARG A 330 -15.03 18.63 12.79
CA ARG A 330 -15.95 18.27 11.68
C ARG A 330 -17.11 19.26 11.55
N ALA A 331 -17.73 19.68 12.66
CA ALA A 331 -18.77 20.72 12.65
C ALA A 331 -18.22 22.06 12.13
N ALA A 332 -17.08 22.51 12.67
CA ALA A 332 -16.41 23.74 12.24
C ALA A 332 -16.02 23.73 10.77
N SER A 333 -15.64 22.56 10.22
CA SER A 333 -15.25 22.43 8.80
C SER A 333 -16.39 22.72 7.83
N LEU A 334 -17.64 22.44 8.22
CA LEU A 334 -18.83 22.73 7.40
C LEU A 334 -19.09 24.23 7.30
N GLU A 335 -18.93 24.96 8.41
CA GLU A 335 -19.06 26.42 8.45
C GLU A 335 -17.92 27.09 7.67
N LEU A 336 -16.67 26.64 7.90
CA LEU A 336 -15.48 27.18 7.25
C LEU A 336 -15.49 26.99 5.73
N ALA A 337 -16.05 25.87 5.24
CA ALA A 337 -16.16 25.58 3.81
C ALA A 337 -16.99 26.61 3.02
N THR A 338 -17.85 27.36 3.69
CA THR A 338 -18.70 28.41 3.09
C THR A 338 -18.33 29.81 3.56
N ALA A 339 -17.31 29.93 4.43
CA ALA A 339 -16.86 31.21 4.94
C ALA A 339 -16.31 32.11 3.81
N PRO A 340 -16.67 33.40 3.80
CA PRO A 340 -16.15 34.32 2.78
C PRO A 340 -14.62 34.51 2.97
N THR A 341 -13.93 34.73 1.85
CA THR A 341 -12.48 35.01 1.83
C THR A 341 -12.09 36.11 2.80
N SER A 342 -12.89 37.18 2.88
CA SER A 342 -12.64 38.31 3.77
C SER A 342 -12.61 37.93 5.26
N ALA A 343 -13.44 36.99 5.70
CA ALA A 343 -13.42 36.53 7.09
C ALA A 343 -12.16 35.67 7.37
N LYS A 344 -11.78 34.80 6.42
CA LYS A 344 -10.54 34.02 6.51
C LYS A 344 -9.32 34.94 6.58
N ASP A 345 -9.25 35.95 5.71
CA ASP A 345 -8.17 36.92 5.67
C ASP A 345 -8.11 37.78 6.95
N ALA A 346 -9.26 38.21 7.46
CA ALA A 346 -9.32 38.96 8.73
C ALA A 346 -8.79 38.14 9.92
N ALA A 347 -9.11 36.84 9.97
CA ALA A 347 -8.57 35.95 10.99
C ALA A 347 -7.04 35.79 10.89
N LEU A 348 -6.53 35.65 9.68
CA LEU A 348 -5.08 35.53 9.45
C LEU A 348 -4.33 36.83 9.76
N VAL A 349 -4.84 37.99 9.34
CA VAL A 349 -4.26 39.30 9.73
C VAL A 349 -4.24 39.45 11.23
N LYS A 350 -5.35 39.14 11.92
CA LYS A 350 -5.40 39.18 13.38
C LYS A 350 -4.40 38.24 14.03
N LEU A 351 -4.18 37.05 13.44
CA LEU A 351 -3.19 36.11 13.92
C LEU A 351 -1.75 36.65 13.79
N ALA A 352 -1.42 37.26 12.65
CA ALA A 352 -0.11 37.89 12.46
C ALA A 352 0.14 38.97 13.52
N ASP A 353 -0.84 39.86 13.78
CA ASP A 353 -0.74 40.89 14.80
C ASP A 353 -0.58 40.30 16.22
N LEU A 354 -1.27 39.21 16.52
CA LEU A 354 -1.13 38.52 17.81
C LEU A 354 0.26 37.87 17.97
N ILE A 355 0.84 37.32 16.90
CA ILE A 355 2.20 36.77 16.94
C ILE A 355 3.18 37.91 17.25
N ASP A 356 3.10 39.04 16.55
CA ASP A 356 3.97 40.21 16.78
C ASP A 356 3.83 40.77 18.21
N ALA A 357 2.62 40.79 18.75
CA ALA A 357 2.38 41.26 20.10
C ALA A 357 2.79 40.27 21.20
N SER A 358 3.06 38.99 20.87
CA SER A 358 3.26 37.89 21.84
C SER A 358 4.68 37.35 21.88
N HIS A 359 5.67 38.06 21.34
CA HIS A 359 7.05 37.57 21.23
C HIS A 359 7.63 37.07 22.57
N GLU A 360 7.48 37.83 23.65
CA GLU A 360 7.98 37.44 24.98
C GLU A 360 7.35 36.13 25.46
N THR A 361 6.04 36.01 25.34
CA THR A 361 5.31 34.80 25.76
C THR A 361 5.72 33.59 24.94
N LEU A 362 5.86 33.73 23.63
CA LEU A 362 6.28 32.66 22.74
C LEU A 362 7.73 32.24 22.98
N LEU A 363 8.63 33.18 23.21
CA LEU A 363 10.04 32.88 23.55
C LEU A 363 10.15 32.21 24.93
N ALA A 364 9.35 32.63 25.92
CA ALA A 364 9.30 31.98 27.23
C ALA A 364 8.78 30.56 27.14
N ALA A 365 7.73 30.30 26.32
CA ALA A 365 7.23 28.94 26.07
C ALA A 365 8.29 28.07 25.36
N ASN A 366 9.00 28.64 24.38
CA ASN A 366 10.05 27.93 23.68
C ASN A 366 11.26 27.61 24.54
N ALA A 367 11.65 28.52 25.44
CA ALA A 367 12.71 28.28 26.42
C ALA A 367 12.37 27.07 27.32
N ARG A 368 11.11 26.94 27.78
CA ARG A 368 10.64 25.77 28.56
C ARG A 368 10.77 24.47 27.79
N ASP A 369 10.46 24.47 26.49
CA ASP A 369 10.63 23.30 25.65
C ASP A 369 12.13 22.96 25.46
N LEU A 370 12.99 23.96 25.24
CA LEU A 370 14.43 23.78 25.05
C LEU A 370 15.16 23.27 26.30
N ASP A 371 14.62 23.57 27.50
CA ASP A 371 15.14 23.10 28.80
C ASP A 371 14.61 21.71 29.19
N SER A 372 13.71 21.13 28.37
CA SER A 372 13.12 19.82 28.65
C SER A 372 14.11 18.66 28.39
N PRO A 373 13.96 17.53 29.10
CA PRO A 373 14.73 16.32 28.84
C PRO A 373 14.54 15.81 27.39
N GLU A 374 13.38 16.04 26.83
CA GLU A 374 13.05 15.68 25.46
C GLU A 374 13.89 16.45 24.44
N ALA A 375 14.06 17.75 24.63
CA ALA A 375 14.90 18.59 23.79
C ALA A 375 16.39 18.29 23.97
N ALA A 376 16.82 17.91 25.18
CA ALA A 376 18.19 17.49 25.44
C ALA A 376 18.60 16.22 24.68
N ALA A 377 17.63 15.34 24.37
CA ALA A 377 17.85 14.11 23.60
C ALA A 377 17.91 14.34 22.08
N LEU A 378 17.61 15.54 21.59
CA LEU A 378 17.61 15.87 20.17
C LEU A 378 19.04 16.10 19.65
N GLY A 379 19.30 15.64 18.42
CA GLY A 379 20.50 16.03 17.68
C GLY A 379 20.50 17.54 17.31
N ALA A 380 21.68 18.08 16.99
CA ALA A 380 21.87 19.52 16.74
C ALA A 380 20.89 20.11 15.70
N ALA A 381 20.65 19.41 14.59
CA ALA A 381 19.74 19.84 13.53
C ALA A 381 18.26 19.88 13.98
N ALA A 382 17.83 18.92 14.81
CA ALA A 382 16.48 18.90 15.35
C ALA A 382 16.30 19.99 16.43
N ARG A 383 17.31 20.20 17.26
CA ARG A 383 17.32 21.28 18.25
C ARG A 383 17.30 22.67 17.61
N ASP A 384 18.04 22.87 16.51
CA ASP A 384 17.97 24.14 15.75
C ASP A 384 16.56 24.38 15.21
N ARG A 385 15.90 23.34 14.65
CA ARG A 385 14.52 23.45 14.17
C ARG A 385 13.50 23.77 15.28
N LEU A 386 13.72 23.25 16.50
CA LEU A 386 12.90 23.52 17.66
C LEU A 386 13.04 24.96 18.14
N THR A 387 14.22 25.57 18.00
CA THR A 387 14.56 26.88 18.57
C THR A 387 13.82 28.00 17.86
N LEU A 388 13.06 28.80 18.60
CA LEU A 388 12.54 30.08 18.13
C LEU A 388 13.42 31.23 18.66
N ASN A 389 13.53 32.27 17.85
CA ASN A 389 14.13 33.56 18.22
C ASN A 389 13.31 34.68 17.60
N GLN A 390 13.62 35.94 17.95
CA GLN A 390 12.86 37.07 17.47
C GLN A 390 12.80 37.15 15.93
N LYS A 391 13.92 36.86 15.23
CA LYS A 391 13.93 36.84 13.77
C LYS A 391 13.00 35.78 13.19
N ARG A 392 12.97 34.59 13.80
CA ARG A 392 12.08 33.49 13.35
C ARG A 392 10.60 33.79 13.63
N LEU A 393 10.29 34.51 14.72
CA LEU A 393 8.92 34.93 15.03
C LEU A 393 8.44 36.03 14.05
N LEU A 394 9.28 37.02 13.74
CA LEU A 394 8.96 38.02 12.70
C LEU A 394 8.70 37.34 11.34
N HIS A 395 9.57 36.41 10.94
CA HIS A 395 9.36 35.64 9.70
C HIS A 395 8.07 34.81 9.74
N LEU A 396 7.70 34.28 10.91
CA LEU A 396 6.45 33.54 11.08
C LEU A 396 5.23 34.45 10.87
N ALA A 397 5.23 35.69 11.42
CA ALA A 397 4.16 36.65 11.20
C ALA A 397 4.09 37.11 9.72
N ASP A 398 5.26 37.28 9.08
CA ASP A 398 5.32 37.63 7.67
C ASP A 398 4.78 36.52 6.78
N SER A 399 5.07 35.25 7.07
CA SER A 399 4.49 34.12 6.33
C SER A 399 2.98 34.07 6.40
N VAL A 400 2.38 34.44 7.54
CA VAL A 400 0.93 34.57 7.66
C VAL A 400 0.40 35.65 6.70
N ARG A 401 1.06 36.82 6.63
CA ARG A 401 0.69 37.93 5.73
C ARG A 401 0.82 37.55 4.27
N GLU A 402 1.87 36.78 3.91
CA GLU A 402 2.02 36.27 2.54
C GLU A 402 0.87 35.35 2.14
N VAL A 403 0.43 34.45 3.03
CA VAL A 403 -0.75 33.58 2.77
C VAL A 403 -2.04 34.38 2.64
N VAL A 404 -2.19 35.50 3.39
CA VAL A 404 -3.33 36.41 3.19
C VAL A 404 -3.37 36.95 1.76
N ALA A 405 -2.22 37.30 1.18
CA ALA A 405 -2.11 37.86 -0.17
C ALA A 405 -2.41 36.83 -1.28
N LEU A 406 -2.40 35.53 -0.98
CA LEU A 406 -2.69 34.49 -1.97
C LEU A 406 -4.19 34.45 -2.32
N PRO A 407 -4.54 34.11 -3.57
CA PRO A 407 -5.94 33.90 -3.95
C PRO A 407 -6.54 32.70 -3.19
N ASP A 408 -7.78 32.87 -2.75
CA ASP A 408 -8.54 31.79 -2.12
C ASP A 408 -8.98 30.79 -3.21
N PRO A 409 -8.59 29.50 -3.10
CA PRO A 409 -8.94 28.52 -4.13
C PRO A 409 -10.37 28.00 -4.05
N VAL A 410 -11.10 28.27 -2.96
CA VAL A 410 -12.44 27.72 -2.73
C VAL A 410 -13.45 28.39 -3.66
N GLY A 411 -14.17 27.58 -4.42
CA GLY A 411 -15.16 28.07 -5.39
C GLY A 411 -14.63 28.26 -6.81
N ASP A 412 -13.32 28.07 -7.05
CA ASP A 412 -12.77 28.07 -8.40
C ASP A 412 -13.54 27.11 -9.31
N VAL A 413 -13.94 27.57 -10.50
CA VAL A 413 -14.52 26.72 -11.54
C VAL A 413 -13.39 26.03 -12.30
N LEU A 414 -13.23 24.72 -12.08
CA LEU A 414 -12.19 23.92 -12.74
C LEU A 414 -12.59 23.54 -14.17
N GLU A 415 -13.85 23.19 -14.34
CA GLU A 415 -14.44 22.80 -15.62
C GLU A 415 -15.89 23.22 -15.66
N GLU A 416 -16.38 23.64 -16.84
CA GLU A 416 -17.78 23.93 -17.08
C GLU A 416 -18.20 23.38 -18.44
N THR A 417 -19.34 22.71 -18.50
CA THR A 417 -19.92 22.21 -19.74
C THR A 417 -21.45 22.30 -19.71
N THR A 418 -22.05 22.64 -20.86
CA THR A 418 -23.50 22.53 -21.07
C THR A 418 -23.78 21.31 -21.94
N ARG A 419 -24.64 20.42 -21.43
CA ARG A 419 -25.02 19.21 -22.18
C ARG A 419 -26.07 19.49 -23.24
N PRO A 420 -26.26 18.63 -24.25
CA PRO A 420 -27.29 18.82 -25.29
C PRO A 420 -28.71 18.97 -24.74
N ASN A 421 -29.02 18.40 -23.58
CA ASN A 421 -30.30 18.49 -22.90
C ASN A 421 -30.45 19.78 -22.04
N GLY A 422 -29.49 20.70 -22.08
CA GLY A 422 -29.51 21.97 -21.36
C GLY A 422 -28.95 21.90 -19.92
N LEU A 423 -28.54 20.73 -19.41
CA LEU A 423 -27.87 20.65 -18.08
C LEU A 423 -26.54 21.39 -18.12
N ARG A 424 -26.37 22.37 -17.23
CA ARG A 424 -25.10 23.06 -16.98
C ARG A 424 -24.36 22.35 -15.85
N ILE A 425 -23.21 21.81 -16.13
CA ILE A 425 -22.38 21.05 -15.18
C ILE A 425 -21.12 21.85 -14.91
N ARG A 426 -20.89 22.20 -13.64
CA ARG A 426 -19.67 22.86 -13.17
C ARG A 426 -18.94 21.96 -12.19
N LYS A 427 -17.62 21.86 -12.35
CA LYS A 427 -16.72 21.22 -11.40
C LYS A 427 -16.07 22.31 -10.57
N LEU A 428 -16.45 22.42 -9.31
CA LEU A 428 -15.99 23.46 -8.40
C LEU A 428 -14.95 22.93 -7.43
N ARG A 429 -13.94 23.72 -7.15
CA ARG A 429 -12.96 23.46 -6.10
C ARG A 429 -13.60 23.63 -4.72
N VAL A 430 -13.39 22.67 -3.82
CA VAL A 430 -13.93 22.68 -2.46
C VAL A 430 -12.87 22.19 -1.47
N PRO A 431 -12.93 22.61 -0.19
CA PRO A 431 -12.04 22.10 0.83
C PRO A 431 -12.09 20.57 0.95
N ILE A 432 -11.00 19.92 1.37
CA ILE A 432 -10.98 18.50 1.75
C ILE A 432 -11.90 18.26 2.96
N GLY A 433 -11.88 19.19 3.93
CA GLY A 433 -12.72 19.17 5.13
C GLY A 433 -11.90 19.23 6.43
N VAL A 434 -11.71 18.13 7.13
CA VAL A 434 -10.85 18.07 8.33
C VAL A 434 -9.54 17.39 7.99
N ILE A 435 -8.42 18.05 8.29
CA ILE A 435 -7.06 17.56 8.04
C ILE A 435 -6.37 17.33 9.39
N GLY A 436 -5.89 16.12 9.64
CA GLY A 436 -5.04 15.79 10.79
C GLY A 436 -3.57 16.01 10.43
N ILE A 437 -2.84 16.78 11.23
CA ILE A 437 -1.43 17.11 11.01
C ILE A 437 -0.60 16.63 12.18
N ILE A 438 0.35 15.73 11.92
CA ILE A 438 1.18 15.09 12.93
C ILE A 438 2.62 15.48 12.68
N TYR A 439 3.28 16.16 13.65
CA TYR A 439 4.61 16.73 13.43
C TYR A 439 5.53 16.62 14.63
N GLU A 440 6.85 16.71 14.38
CA GLU A 440 7.92 16.61 15.38
C GLU A 440 8.85 17.81 15.29
N ALA A 441 9.39 18.26 16.44
CA ALA A 441 10.46 19.22 16.61
C ALA A 441 10.40 20.48 15.71
N ARG A 442 9.20 20.97 15.38
CA ARG A 442 8.98 22.10 14.46
C ARG A 442 7.80 22.96 14.91
N PRO A 443 7.95 23.85 15.91
CA PRO A 443 6.83 24.64 16.41
C PRO A 443 6.21 25.58 15.37
N ASN A 444 6.97 26.07 14.39
CA ASN A 444 6.45 26.87 13.27
C ASN A 444 5.37 26.13 12.47
N VAL A 445 5.43 24.80 12.37
CA VAL A 445 4.43 23.97 11.64
C VAL A 445 3.02 24.15 12.21
N THR A 446 2.90 24.47 13.51
CA THR A 446 1.60 24.82 14.14
C THR A 446 0.90 25.97 13.41
N ILE A 447 1.66 27.01 13.03
CA ILE A 447 1.12 28.17 12.30
C ILE A 447 1.05 27.87 10.81
N ASP A 448 2.13 27.40 10.18
CA ASP A 448 2.19 27.16 8.74
C ASP A 448 1.03 26.26 8.24
N CYS A 449 0.77 25.17 8.98
CA CYS A 449 -0.32 24.27 8.64
C CYS A 449 -1.70 24.86 8.92
N ALA A 450 -1.87 25.58 10.04
CA ALA A 450 -3.15 26.18 10.39
C ALA A 450 -3.57 27.26 9.36
N ILE A 451 -2.65 28.14 8.95
CA ILE A 451 -2.96 29.22 8.03
C ILE A 451 -3.33 28.71 6.63
N LEU A 452 -2.62 27.68 6.15
CA LEU A 452 -2.94 27.04 4.87
C LEU A 452 -4.29 26.31 4.92
N CYS A 453 -4.57 25.59 6.00
CA CYS A 453 -5.88 24.96 6.20
C CYS A 453 -7.01 25.99 6.25
N LEU A 454 -6.88 27.05 7.05
CA LEU A 454 -7.88 28.10 7.19
C LEU A 454 -8.13 28.82 5.86
N LYS A 455 -7.08 29.25 5.15
CA LYS A 455 -7.21 29.96 3.87
C LYS A 455 -7.88 29.08 2.82
N SER A 456 -7.58 27.77 2.79
CA SER A 456 -8.21 26.79 1.88
C SER A 456 -9.56 26.25 2.39
N GLY A 457 -10.14 26.81 3.46
CA GLY A 457 -11.46 26.45 3.97
C GLY A 457 -11.51 25.12 4.73
N ASN A 458 -10.37 24.59 5.17
CA ASN A 458 -10.28 23.33 5.93
C ASN A 458 -10.18 23.60 7.44
N ALA A 459 -10.84 22.78 8.23
CA ALA A 459 -10.49 22.66 9.64
C ALA A 459 -9.28 21.74 9.80
N CYS A 460 -8.47 21.94 10.85
CA CYS A 460 -7.34 21.07 11.13
C CYS A 460 -7.22 20.67 12.59
N ILE A 461 -6.68 19.47 12.80
CA ILE A 461 -6.33 18.93 14.11
C ILE A 461 -4.82 18.73 14.13
N LEU A 462 -4.15 19.50 14.99
CA LEU A 462 -2.71 19.53 15.15
C LEU A 462 -2.29 18.57 16.24
N ARG A 463 -1.29 17.71 16.00
CA ARG A 463 -0.65 16.86 17.00
C ARG A 463 0.85 17.01 16.91
N GLY A 464 1.42 17.85 17.76
CA GLY A 464 2.86 18.10 17.85
C GLY A 464 3.61 17.07 18.70
N GLY A 465 4.92 17.04 18.57
CA GLY A 465 5.82 16.25 19.40
C GLY A 465 5.86 16.76 20.85
N LYS A 466 6.35 15.91 21.74
CA LYS A 466 6.47 16.24 23.17
C LYS A 466 7.54 17.31 23.45
N GLU A 467 8.52 17.38 22.60
CA GLU A 467 9.65 18.31 22.69
C GLU A 467 9.31 19.77 22.35
N CYS A 468 8.10 20.03 21.81
CA CYS A 468 7.62 21.38 21.46
C CYS A 468 6.21 21.67 22.02
N PHE A 469 5.82 20.98 23.08
CA PHE A 469 4.46 21.04 23.64
C PHE A 469 4.05 22.43 24.11
N HIS A 470 4.91 23.11 24.85
CA HIS A 470 4.60 24.43 25.41
C HIS A 470 4.50 25.50 24.31
N THR A 471 5.43 25.48 23.36
CA THR A 471 5.42 26.41 22.22
C THR A 471 4.19 26.18 21.36
N ASN A 472 3.85 24.93 21.04
CA ASN A 472 2.66 24.61 20.23
C ASN A 472 1.38 25.05 20.93
N THR A 473 1.29 24.88 22.25
CA THR A 473 0.13 25.29 23.04
C THR A 473 -0.02 26.81 23.02
N ALA A 474 1.06 27.56 23.17
CA ALA A 474 1.04 29.02 23.10
C ALA A 474 0.63 29.52 21.70
N LEU A 475 1.17 28.92 20.63
CA LEU A 475 0.81 29.28 19.26
C LEU A 475 -0.64 28.95 18.93
N ALA A 476 -1.15 27.78 19.35
CA ALA A 476 -2.54 27.38 19.15
C ALA A 476 -3.51 28.32 19.88
N ALA A 477 -3.14 28.81 21.08
CA ALA A 477 -3.95 29.78 21.80
C ALA A 477 -4.13 31.10 21.03
N LEU A 478 -3.11 31.59 20.31
CA LEU A 478 -3.23 32.78 19.48
C LEU A 478 -4.19 32.54 18.31
N ILE A 479 -4.15 31.35 17.66
CA ILE A 479 -5.09 31.01 16.60
C ILE A 479 -6.53 31.01 17.14
N GLN A 480 -6.76 30.39 18.31
CA GLN A 480 -8.08 30.36 18.96
C GLN A 480 -8.60 31.74 19.37
N GLN A 481 -7.72 32.72 19.58
CA GLN A 481 -8.12 34.12 19.80
C GLN A 481 -8.46 34.83 18.47
N ALA A 482 -7.74 34.53 17.37
CA ALA A 482 -7.94 35.18 16.10
C ALA A 482 -9.24 34.76 15.42
N LEU A 483 -9.65 33.50 15.51
CA LEU A 483 -10.81 32.95 14.80
C LEU A 483 -12.15 33.62 15.19
N PRO A 484 -12.56 33.72 16.48
CA PRO A 484 -13.79 34.36 16.86
C PRO A 484 -13.81 35.86 16.57
N ALA A 485 -12.65 36.51 16.61
CA ALA A 485 -12.54 37.93 16.25
C ALA A 485 -12.92 38.22 14.79
N ALA A 486 -12.82 37.20 13.93
CA ALA A 486 -13.21 37.22 12.52
C ALA A 486 -14.55 36.50 12.26
N GLN A 487 -15.32 36.18 13.30
CA GLN A 487 -16.58 35.42 13.23
C GLN A 487 -16.41 34.03 12.62
N LEU A 488 -15.25 33.40 12.77
CA LEU A 488 -14.99 32.01 12.38
C LEU A 488 -15.07 31.09 13.60
N PRO A 489 -15.45 29.80 13.44
CA PRO A 489 -15.56 28.88 14.54
C PRO A 489 -14.19 28.63 15.19
N ALA A 490 -14.10 28.77 16.51
CA ALA A 490 -12.87 28.55 17.27
C ALA A 490 -12.34 27.12 17.12
N ASP A 491 -13.22 26.15 16.92
CA ASP A 491 -12.90 24.74 16.72
C ASP A 491 -12.38 24.39 15.30
N ALA A 492 -12.23 25.39 14.42
CA ALA A 492 -11.63 25.17 13.10
C ALA A 492 -10.15 24.76 13.16
N VAL A 493 -9.43 25.18 14.21
CA VAL A 493 -8.07 24.74 14.47
C VAL A 493 -7.97 24.26 15.90
N GLN A 494 -7.63 22.99 16.08
CA GLN A 494 -7.51 22.37 17.38
C GLN A 494 -6.14 21.72 17.55
N LEU A 495 -5.55 21.89 18.74
CA LEU A 495 -4.34 21.16 19.15
C LEU A 495 -4.76 20.03 20.07
N VAL A 496 -4.27 18.82 19.82
CA VAL A 496 -4.43 17.69 20.75
C VAL A 496 -3.66 18.01 22.02
N PRO A 497 -4.35 18.15 23.19
CA PRO A 497 -3.75 18.71 24.41
C PRO A 497 -2.94 17.67 25.20
N THR A 498 -2.35 16.69 24.51
CA THR A 498 -1.54 15.63 25.12
C THR A 498 -0.51 15.10 24.15
N THR A 499 0.61 14.65 24.69
CA THR A 499 1.69 14.02 23.96
C THR A 499 1.62 12.50 23.97
N ASP A 500 0.59 11.92 24.61
CA ASP A 500 0.40 10.48 24.68
C ASP A 500 0.21 9.87 23.28
N ARG A 501 0.87 8.74 23.04
CA ARG A 501 0.77 8.00 21.77
C ARG A 501 -0.60 7.36 21.57
N ALA A 502 -1.33 7.05 22.63
CA ALA A 502 -2.69 6.52 22.53
C ALA A 502 -3.65 7.51 21.85
N ALA A 503 -3.46 8.82 22.09
CA ALA A 503 -4.20 9.86 21.38
C ALA A 503 -3.95 9.84 19.86
N LEU A 504 -2.69 9.64 19.45
CA LEU A 504 -2.33 9.49 18.03
C LEU A 504 -3.00 8.25 17.43
N THR A 505 -2.95 7.13 18.12
CA THR A 505 -3.56 5.88 17.64
C THR A 505 -5.07 6.04 17.44
N THR A 506 -5.77 6.71 18.37
CA THR A 506 -7.18 7.03 18.25
C THR A 506 -7.43 7.95 17.04
N LEU A 507 -6.66 9.04 16.92
CA LEU A 507 -6.79 10.01 15.82
C LEU A 507 -6.73 9.35 14.45
N LEU A 508 -5.80 8.41 14.24
CA LEU A 508 -5.58 7.71 12.97
C LEU A 508 -6.75 6.77 12.56
N ARG A 509 -7.74 6.55 13.45
CA ARG A 509 -8.88 5.65 13.22
C ARG A 509 -10.20 6.38 12.95
N LEU A 510 -10.23 7.71 13.07
CA LEU A 510 -11.45 8.52 12.96
C LEU A 510 -11.74 8.90 11.49
N ASP A 511 -11.78 7.92 10.58
CA ASP A 511 -11.95 8.08 9.13
C ASP A 511 -13.30 8.69 8.73
N THR A 512 -14.31 8.62 9.58
CA THR A 512 -15.61 9.27 9.38
C THR A 512 -15.62 10.76 9.75
N LEU A 513 -14.62 11.21 10.53
CA LEU A 513 -14.54 12.58 11.04
C LEU A 513 -13.37 13.37 10.42
N ILE A 514 -12.27 12.68 10.09
CA ILE A 514 -11.05 13.25 9.54
C ILE A 514 -10.86 12.70 8.12
N HIS A 515 -10.58 13.58 7.16
CA HIS A 515 -10.57 13.21 5.73
C HIS A 515 -9.17 12.94 5.18
N CYS A 516 -8.14 13.49 5.82
CA CYS A 516 -6.75 13.36 5.39
C CYS A 516 -5.81 13.50 6.58
N ILE A 517 -4.70 12.76 6.57
CA ILE A 517 -3.58 12.90 7.53
C ILE A 517 -2.33 13.32 6.77
N ILE A 518 -1.61 14.30 7.33
CA ILE A 518 -0.33 14.79 6.79
C ILE A 518 0.73 14.68 7.89
N PRO A 519 1.61 13.66 7.85
CA PRO A 519 2.72 13.54 8.78
C PRO A 519 3.90 14.44 8.37
N ARG A 520 4.54 15.07 9.36
CA ARG A 520 5.69 15.97 9.22
C ARG A 520 6.78 15.63 10.23
N GLY A 521 7.62 14.67 9.93
CA GLY A 521 8.65 14.19 10.85
C GLY A 521 9.67 13.29 10.17
N GLY A 522 10.38 12.50 10.95
CA GLY A 522 11.31 11.50 10.42
C GLY A 522 10.58 10.31 9.77
N GLU A 523 11.30 9.53 8.97
CA GLU A 523 10.77 8.37 8.23
C GLU A 523 10.01 7.39 9.15
N SER A 524 10.49 7.19 10.38
CA SER A 524 9.85 6.30 11.36
C SER A 524 8.43 6.75 11.75
N LEU A 525 8.21 8.05 11.96
CA LEU A 525 6.89 8.60 12.22
C LEU A 525 5.99 8.45 11.00
N ILE A 526 6.52 8.79 9.82
CA ILE A 526 5.75 8.75 8.57
C ILE A 526 5.31 7.32 8.25
N ARG A 527 6.20 6.34 8.41
CA ARG A 527 5.87 4.91 8.26
C ARG A 527 4.82 4.46 9.27
N TYR A 528 5.02 4.81 10.54
CA TYR A 528 4.04 4.48 11.58
C TYR A 528 2.64 5.01 11.24
N VAL A 529 2.54 6.28 10.83
CA VAL A 529 1.27 6.90 10.43
C VAL A 529 0.68 6.19 9.20
N ALA A 530 1.48 5.95 8.17
CA ALA A 530 1.02 5.30 6.94
C ALA A 530 0.53 3.86 7.15
N GLU A 531 1.19 3.10 8.04
CA GLU A 531 0.85 1.71 8.34
C GLU A 531 -0.35 1.57 9.28
N ASN A 532 -0.61 2.58 10.12
CA ASN A 532 -1.63 2.51 11.16
C ASN A 532 -2.85 3.38 10.90
N SER A 533 -2.86 4.22 9.88
CA SER A 533 -3.99 5.09 9.55
C SER A 533 -5.08 4.36 8.77
N ALA A 534 -6.34 4.50 9.19
CA ALA A 534 -7.51 4.18 8.39
C ALA A 534 -7.91 5.34 7.44
N ILE A 535 -7.32 6.52 7.64
CA ILE A 535 -7.57 7.76 6.91
C ILE A 535 -6.51 7.87 5.80
N PRO A 536 -6.84 8.39 4.61
CA PRO A 536 -5.84 8.69 3.57
C PRO A 536 -4.68 9.53 4.09
N VAL A 537 -3.44 9.14 3.78
CA VAL A 537 -2.23 9.83 4.24
C VAL A 537 -1.51 10.42 3.04
N ILE A 538 -1.23 11.72 3.09
CA ILE A 538 -0.36 12.40 2.11
C ILE A 538 1.04 12.49 2.71
N LYS A 539 2.03 11.94 2.03
CA LYS A 539 3.37 11.75 2.60
C LYS A 539 4.50 11.74 1.57
N HIS A 540 5.71 11.91 2.08
CA HIS A 540 6.95 11.39 1.50
C HIS A 540 7.72 10.68 2.63
N TYR A 541 8.45 9.61 2.32
CA TYR A 541 9.20 8.89 3.36
C TYR A 541 10.58 9.49 3.60
N LYS A 542 11.28 9.85 2.53
CA LYS A 542 12.63 10.44 2.53
C LYS A 542 12.86 11.23 1.24
N GLY A 543 13.88 12.07 1.23
CA GLY A 543 14.31 12.88 0.08
C GLY A 543 15.66 12.41 -0.45
N VAL A 544 15.71 11.33 -1.24
CA VAL A 544 16.93 10.93 -1.96
C VAL A 544 16.89 11.58 -3.33
N CYS A 545 17.48 12.80 -3.41
CA CYS A 545 17.46 13.62 -4.61
C CYS A 545 18.74 13.48 -5.40
N PHE A 546 18.62 13.45 -6.74
CA PHE A 546 19.73 13.27 -7.67
C PHE A 546 20.03 14.55 -8.46
N VAL A 547 21.31 14.78 -8.72
CA VAL A 547 21.77 15.70 -9.77
C VAL A 547 22.59 14.89 -10.78
N TYR A 548 22.18 14.92 -12.04
CA TYR A 548 22.90 14.29 -13.14
C TYR A 548 23.58 15.33 -14.02
N ALA A 549 24.91 15.25 -14.11
CA ALA A 549 25.72 16.03 -15.05
C ALA A 549 25.89 15.22 -16.34
N ASP A 550 25.22 15.63 -17.41
CA ASP A 550 25.17 14.98 -18.71
C ASP A 550 26.44 15.24 -19.56
N ALA A 551 26.63 14.46 -20.61
CA ALA A 551 27.75 14.62 -21.55
C ALA A 551 27.89 16.04 -22.13
N ALA A 552 26.75 16.72 -22.38
CA ALA A 552 26.67 18.08 -22.90
C ALA A 552 26.53 19.14 -21.80
N ALA A 553 26.90 18.84 -20.55
CA ALA A 553 26.80 19.79 -19.44
C ALA A 553 27.84 20.93 -19.58
N ASP A 554 27.40 22.17 -19.31
CA ASP A 554 28.30 23.22 -18.94
C ASP A 554 28.89 22.93 -17.54
N LEU A 555 30.18 22.68 -17.45
CA LEU A 555 30.83 22.19 -16.24
C LEU A 555 30.79 23.22 -15.08
N ALA A 556 30.86 24.51 -15.38
CA ALA A 556 30.80 25.57 -14.38
C ALA A 556 29.36 25.67 -13.79
N MET A 557 28.35 25.62 -14.66
CA MET A 557 26.94 25.55 -14.24
C MET A 557 26.68 24.31 -13.40
N ALA A 558 27.19 23.14 -13.83
CA ALA A 558 27.00 21.88 -13.12
C ALA A 558 27.63 21.93 -11.73
N GLU A 559 28.84 22.47 -11.58
CA GLU A 559 29.50 22.65 -10.29
C GLU A 559 28.69 23.56 -9.38
N ALA A 560 28.22 24.71 -9.88
CA ALA A 560 27.42 25.66 -9.11
C ALA A 560 26.09 25.03 -8.62
N ILE A 561 25.41 24.28 -9.50
CA ILE A 561 24.14 23.58 -9.17
C ILE A 561 24.39 22.51 -8.12
N VAL A 562 25.38 21.63 -8.29
CA VAL A 562 25.70 20.56 -7.34
C VAL A 562 26.08 21.13 -5.96
N LEU A 563 26.94 22.14 -5.93
CA LEU A 563 27.29 22.81 -4.68
C LEU A 563 26.07 23.41 -3.98
N ASN A 564 25.24 24.16 -4.69
CA ASN A 564 24.04 24.73 -4.13
C ASN A 564 23.08 23.62 -3.64
N ALA A 565 22.84 22.61 -4.47
CA ALA A 565 21.92 21.50 -4.16
C ALA A 565 22.34 20.74 -2.89
N LYS A 566 23.64 20.58 -2.62
CA LYS A 566 24.12 19.87 -1.41
C LYS A 566 24.37 20.80 -0.22
N VAL A 567 25.00 21.93 -0.42
CA VAL A 567 25.63 22.71 0.67
C VAL A 567 24.72 23.78 1.27
N GLN A 568 23.76 24.33 0.49
CA GLN A 568 22.92 25.44 0.92
C GLN A 568 22.12 25.08 2.19
N ARG A 569 21.56 23.86 2.27
CA ARG A 569 20.89 23.32 3.46
C ARG A 569 20.85 21.79 3.40
N PRO A 570 21.90 21.10 3.85
CA PRO A 570 22.01 19.64 3.68
C PRO A 570 20.93 18.84 4.41
N SER A 571 20.35 19.40 5.49
CA SER A 571 19.27 18.76 6.27
C SER A 571 17.85 18.93 5.68
N ALA A 572 17.71 19.47 4.46
CA ALA A 572 16.43 19.60 3.78
C ALA A 572 16.19 18.39 2.86
N CYS A 573 14.92 17.95 2.77
CA CYS A 573 14.52 16.77 1.98
C CYS A 573 14.76 16.91 0.46
N ASN A 574 14.93 18.12 -0.04
CA ASN A 574 15.25 18.43 -1.44
C ASN A 574 16.75 18.71 -1.68
N ALA A 575 17.62 18.51 -0.66
CA ALA A 575 19.05 18.56 -0.84
C ALA A 575 19.54 17.37 -1.68
N ALA A 576 20.54 17.59 -2.54
CA ALA A 576 21.09 16.48 -3.32
C ALA A 576 21.82 15.48 -2.41
N GLU A 577 21.45 14.21 -2.55
CA GLU A 577 22.10 13.08 -1.86
C GLU A 577 22.97 12.27 -2.82
N GLN A 578 22.72 12.41 -4.13
CA GLN A 578 23.38 11.64 -5.18
C GLN A 578 23.84 12.55 -6.31
N LEU A 579 25.06 12.35 -6.77
CA LEU A 579 25.64 12.95 -7.98
C LEU A 579 25.93 11.86 -9.00
N LEU A 580 25.24 11.90 -10.14
CA LEU A 580 25.57 11.09 -11.30
C LEU A 580 26.35 11.92 -12.30
N VAL A 581 27.41 11.36 -12.87
CA VAL A 581 28.25 12.04 -13.86
C VAL A 581 28.42 11.17 -15.09
N HIS A 582 28.11 11.73 -16.27
CA HIS A 582 28.32 11.02 -17.53
C HIS A 582 29.82 10.72 -17.73
N ARG A 583 30.13 9.51 -18.19
CA ARG A 583 31.53 9.04 -18.37
C ARG A 583 32.39 9.96 -19.18
N ASP A 584 31.84 10.57 -20.24
CA ASP A 584 32.65 11.42 -21.18
C ASP A 584 33.14 12.73 -20.57
N ILE A 585 32.50 13.20 -19.49
CA ILE A 585 32.91 14.41 -18.77
C ILE A 585 33.53 14.11 -17.42
N ALA A 586 33.50 12.87 -16.94
CA ALA A 586 33.88 12.50 -15.59
C ALA A 586 35.31 12.87 -15.25
N GLU A 587 36.27 12.62 -16.16
CA GLU A 587 37.69 12.96 -15.98
C GLU A 587 37.94 14.49 -15.79
N LYS A 588 37.11 15.33 -16.42
CA LYS A 588 37.24 16.80 -16.34
C LYS A 588 36.43 17.39 -15.20
N PHE A 589 35.21 16.85 -14.96
CA PHE A 589 34.25 17.44 -14.03
C PHE A 589 34.48 17.01 -12.58
N LEU A 590 34.69 15.70 -12.34
CA LEU A 590 34.82 15.18 -10.97
C LEU A 590 35.94 15.86 -10.15
N PRO A 591 37.15 16.08 -10.66
CA PRO A 591 38.20 16.74 -9.87
C PRO A 591 37.86 18.16 -9.42
N SER A 592 37.09 18.92 -10.21
CA SER A 592 36.69 20.29 -9.88
C SER A 592 35.61 20.28 -8.82
N VAL A 593 34.48 19.62 -9.10
CA VAL A 593 33.30 19.59 -8.20
C VAL A 593 33.64 18.94 -6.86
N ALA A 594 34.51 17.91 -6.86
CA ALA A 594 34.91 17.22 -5.63
C ALA A 594 35.76 18.10 -4.73
N ARG A 595 36.72 18.87 -5.29
CA ARG A 595 37.47 19.86 -4.51
C ARG A 595 36.57 20.95 -3.94
N ALA A 596 35.60 21.44 -4.72
CA ALA A 596 34.65 22.43 -4.29
C ALA A 596 33.73 21.91 -3.15
N LEU A 597 33.27 20.66 -3.23
CA LEU A 597 32.51 20.01 -2.16
C LEU A 597 33.35 19.74 -0.91
N ALA A 598 34.59 19.25 -1.07
CA ALA A 598 35.53 19.01 0.02
C ALA A 598 35.88 20.31 0.76
N ALA A 599 36.03 21.43 0.06
CA ALA A 599 36.25 22.76 0.66
C ALA A 599 35.08 23.23 1.54
N LYS A 600 33.90 22.58 1.42
CA LYS A 600 32.73 22.77 2.26
C LYS A 600 32.51 21.62 3.27
N ASN A 601 33.55 20.82 3.49
CA ASN A 601 33.51 19.62 4.37
C ASN A 601 32.49 18.57 3.97
N VAL A 602 32.18 18.41 2.69
CA VAL A 602 31.28 17.36 2.20
C VAL A 602 32.09 16.07 2.01
N GLU A 603 31.67 14.99 2.67
CA GLU A 603 32.19 13.63 2.47
C GLU A 603 31.68 13.08 1.12
N LEU A 604 32.63 12.55 0.33
CA LEU A 604 32.34 11.96 -0.98
C LEU A 604 32.36 10.43 -0.89
N ARG A 605 31.21 9.79 -1.01
CA ARG A 605 31.07 8.34 -1.09
C ARG A 605 31.02 7.91 -2.53
N CYS A 606 32.06 7.29 -3.01
CA CYS A 606 32.33 7.08 -4.43
C CYS A 606 32.20 5.62 -4.86
N ASP A 607 31.66 5.39 -6.07
CA ASP A 607 31.84 4.12 -6.76
C ASP A 607 33.29 3.94 -7.22
N ALA A 608 33.63 2.73 -7.71
CA ALA A 608 35.00 2.43 -8.10
C ALA A 608 35.51 3.33 -9.25
N ALA A 609 34.63 3.73 -10.17
CA ALA A 609 35.01 4.56 -11.33
C ALA A 609 35.32 6.02 -10.89
N SER A 610 34.44 6.63 -10.11
CA SER A 610 34.64 7.98 -9.60
C SER A 610 35.82 8.04 -8.60
N ALA A 611 35.97 7.02 -7.73
CA ALA A 611 37.11 6.93 -6.82
C ALA A 611 38.44 6.89 -7.57
N ALA A 612 38.59 6.08 -8.62
CA ALA A 612 39.81 5.99 -9.41
C ALA A 612 40.17 7.31 -10.11
N ILE A 613 39.18 8.11 -10.53
CA ILE A 613 39.41 9.44 -11.11
C ILE A 613 39.87 10.40 -10.00
N LEU A 614 39.21 10.39 -8.84
CA LEU A 614 39.50 11.32 -7.75
C LEU A 614 40.83 11.02 -7.03
N ASP A 615 41.21 9.73 -6.95
CA ASP A 615 42.53 9.33 -6.42
C ASP A 615 43.66 9.92 -7.26
N ARG A 616 43.55 9.90 -8.61
CA ARG A 616 44.52 10.56 -9.51
C ARG A 616 44.55 12.08 -9.34
N ALA A 617 43.42 12.65 -8.90
CA ALA A 617 43.31 14.09 -8.63
C ALA A 617 43.69 14.48 -7.19
N ALA A 618 44.15 13.51 -6.36
CA ALA A 618 44.51 13.66 -4.95
C ALA A 618 43.34 14.24 -4.10
N VAL A 619 42.11 13.83 -4.36
CA VAL A 619 40.93 14.16 -3.57
C VAL A 619 40.54 12.93 -2.73
N ALA A 620 40.41 13.13 -1.42
CA ALA A 620 40.02 12.06 -0.50
C ALA A 620 38.56 11.60 -0.73
N THR A 621 38.35 10.31 -0.78
CA THR A 621 37.03 9.69 -0.96
C THR A 621 36.81 8.55 0.02
N THR A 622 35.56 8.20 0.26
CA THR A 622 35.12 6.99 0.98
C THR A 622 34.46 6.04 -0.02
N PRO A 623 34.77 4.73 -0.01
CA PRO A 623 34.07 3.77 -0.86
C PRO A 623 32.57 3.76 -0.53
N ALA A 624 31.71 3.89 -1.53
CA ALA A 624 30.26 3.81 -1.34
C ALA A 624 29.80 2.39 -1.05
N ALA A 625 28.99 2.23 -0.02
CA ALA A 625 28.25 0.99 0.23
C ALA A 625 26.97 0.92 -0.62
N PRO A 626 26.43 -0.26 -0.94
CA PRO A 626 25.20 -0.37 -1.73
C PRO A 626 24.00 0.42 -1.17
N GLY A 627 23.91 0.55 0.16
CA GLY A 627 22.85 1.30 0.83
C GLY A 627 22.99 2.82 0.69
N ASP A 628 24.18 3.36 0.41
CA ASP A 628 24.41 4.80 0.28
C ASP A 628 23.63 5.39 -0.92
N TYR A 629 23.42 4.60 -1.96
CA TYR A 629 22.70 5.05 -3.17
C TYR A 629 21.19 5.23 -2.98
N THR A 630 20.65 4.78 -1.87
CA THR A 630 19.24 4.94 -1.51
C THR A 630 19.06 5.61 -0.15
N SER A 631 20.14 6.21 0.39
CA SER A 631 20.15 6.86 1.70
C SER A 631 19.93 8.36 1.57
N GLU A 632 19.10 8.89 2.46
CA GLU A 632 18.99 10.31 2.75
C GLU A 632 19.94 10.63 3.91
N PHE A 633 21.08 11.25 3.62
CA PHE A 633 22.12 11.51 4.61
C PHE A 633 21.74 12.65 5.56
N LEU A 634 21.02 13.67 5.05
CA LEU A 634 20.65 14.88 5.80
C LEU A 634 21.85 15.64 6.39
N ASP A 635 23.04 15.40 5.86
CA ASP A 635 24.32 15.93 6.34
C ASP A 635 25.23 16.26 5.15
N TYR A 636 26.42 16.76 5.43
CA TYR A 636 27.47 17.05 4.44
C TYR A 636 28.09 15.75 3.90
N VAL A 637 27.28 14.89 3.32
CA VAL A 637 27.65 13.62 2.67
C VAL A 637 26.93 13.53 1.33
N ILE A 638 27.62 13.14 0.26
CA ILE A 638 27.02 12.89 -1.06
C ILE A 638 27.60 11.62 -1.66
N ALA A 639 26.75 10.77 -2.24
CA ALA A 639 27.23 9.63 -3.02
C ALA A 639 27.45 10.03 -4.49
N VAL A 640 28.53 9.55 -5.07
CA VAL A 640 28.96 9.90 -6.42
C VAL A 640 29.11 8.64 -7.27
N ARG A 641 28.55 8.66 -8.47
CA ARG A 641 28.61 7.55 -9.42
C ARG A 641 28.85 8.05 -10.84
N VAL A 642 29.70 7.35 -11.57
CA VAL A 642 29.84 7.51 -13.04
C VAL A 642 28.81 6.64 -13.73
N VAL A 643 28.09 7.20 -14.70
CA VAL A 643 27.08 6.50 -15.53
C VAL A 643 27.49 6.53 -17.01
N ASP A 644 27.07 5.50 -17.73
CA ASP A 644 27.52 5.28 -19.10
C ASP A 644 26.75 6.10 -20.14
N SER A 645 25.52 6.50 -19.83
CA SER A 645 24.63 7.19 -20.77
C SER A 645 23.49 7.90 -20.03
N LEU A 646 22.72 8.71 -20.76
CA LEU A 646 21.45 9.28 -20.29
C LEU A 646 20.45 8.17 -19.89
N ASP A 647 20.41 7.06 -20.66
CA ASP A 647 19.50 5.93 -20.36
C ASP A 647 19.86 5.27 -19.02
N ASP A 648 21.15 5.09 -18.75
CA ASP A 648 21.64 4.57 -17.47
C ASP A 648 21.35 5.54 -16.32
N ALA A 649 21.51 6.84 -16.53
CA ALA A 649 21.15 7.85 -15.53
C ALA A 649 19.65 7.82 -15.20
N ILE A 650 18.77 7.81 -16.20
CA ILE A 650 17.31 7.76 -16.02
C ILE A 650 16.91 6.45 -15.31
N ALA A 651 17.46 5.31 -15.74
CA ALA A 651 17.18 4.01 -15.12
C ALA A 651 17.66 3.97 -13.66
N THR A 652 18.82 4.54 -13.37
CA THR A 652 19.39 4.64 -12.02
C THR A 652 18.52 5.53 -11.12
N ILE A 653 18.11 6.70 -11.59
CA ILE A 653 17.26 7.63 -10.82
C ILE A 653 15.89 6.98 -10.57
N ASN A 654 15.23 6.43 -11.57
CA ASN A 654 13.92 5.79 -11.41
C ASN A 654 13.95 4.57 -10.47
N ARG A 655 15.11 3.92 -10.30
CA ARG A 655 15.29 2.80 -9.39
C ARG A 655 15.62 3.23 -7.97
N ASP A 656 16.53 4.21 -7.79
CA ASP A 656 17.20 4.52 -6.53
C ASP A 656 16.68 5.82 -5.87
N SER A 657 16.05 6.75 -6.63
CA SER A 657 15.45 7.98 -6.11
C SER A 657 14.23 7.70 -5.23
N SER A 658 13.96 8.61 -4.34
CA SER A 658 12.73 8.66 -3.55
C SER A 658 11.54 9.27 -4.30
N ASN A 659 11.70 9.60 -5.57
CA ASN A 659 10.74 10.30 -6.42
C ASN A 659 10.38 11.70 -5.89
N HIS A 660 11.33 12.36 -5.21
CA HIS A 660 11.12 13.69 -4.64
C HIS A 660 11.50 14.79 -5.64
N SER A 661 12.80 15.00 -5.87
CA SER A 661 13.31 16.09 -6.74
C SER A 661 14.61 15.66 -7.40
N ASP A 662 14.62 15.62 -8.73
CA ASP A 662 15.78 15.19 -9.47
C ASP A 662 16.10 16.17 -10.61
N ALA A 663 17.40 16.36 -10.90
CA ALA A 663 17.86 17.37 -11.83
C ALA A 663 18.82 16.80 -12.89
N ILE A 664 18.71 17.30 -14.11
CA ILE A 664 19.73 17.16 -15.16
C ILE A 664 20.40 18.51 -15.42
N VAL A 665 21.72 18.49 -15.61
CA VAL A 665 22.46 19.64 -16.15
C VAL A 665 22.97 19.26 -17.53
N THR A 666 22.48 19.94 -18.57
CA THR A 666 22.83 19.66 -19.97
C THR A 666 22.58 20.86 -20.87
N GLY A 667 23.43 21.03 -21.90
CA GLY A 667 23.20 21.93 -23.03
C GLY A 667 22.36 21.29 -24.15
N ASP A 668 22.14 19.97 -24.13
CA ASP A 668 21.31 19.27 -25.11
C ASP A 668 19.83 19.29 -24.74
N ALA A 669 19.04 20.06 -25.49
CA ALA A 669 17.60 20.14 -25.29
C ALA A 669 16.84 18.82 -25.57
N ALA A 670 17.40 17.91 -26.36
CA ALA A 670 16.77 16.60 -26.60
C ALA A 670 16.96 15.69 -25.36
N ALA A 671 18.18 15.64 -24.83
CA ALA A 671 18.47 14.94 -23.57
C ALA A 671 17.64 15.49 -22.40
N ALA A 672 17.54 16.84 -22.29
CA ALA A 672 16.72 17.48 -21.28
C ALA A 672 15.24 17.08 -21.38
N ARG A 673 14.63 17.12 -22.57
CA ARG A 673 13.23 16.72 -22.77
C ARG A 673 12.98 15.26 -22.41
N ARG A 674 13.90 14.36 -22.77
CA ARG A 674 13.82 12.95 -22.37
C ARG A 674 13.87 12.79 -20.85
N PHE A 675 14.84 13.41 -20.20
CA PHE A 675 14.97 13.36 -18.74
C PHE A 675 13.72 13.88 -18.04
N LEU A 676 13.20 15.06 -18.45
CA LEU A 676 11.99 15.64 -17.88
C LEU A 676 10.73 14.78 -18.06
N GLY A 677 10.67 13.99 -19.15
CA GLY A 677 9.54 13.11 -19.45
C GLY A 677 9.64 11.70 -18.88
N GLU A 678 10.86 11.18 -18.72
CA GLU A 678 11.11 9.78 -18.37
C GLU A 678 11.47 9.57 -16.88
N VAL A 679 11.96 10.60 -16.18
CA VAL A 679 12.21 10.54 -14.73
C VAL A 679 10.89 10.72 -13.97
N ASP A 680 10.54 9.73 -13.14
CA ASP A 680 9.28 9.68 -12.41
C ASP A 680 9.41 10.30 -11.01
N SER A 681 9.74 11.59 -10.94
CA SER A 681 9.83 12.34 -9.69
C SER A 681 8.75 13.43 -9.58
N ALA A 682 8.44 13.82 -8.35
CA ALA A 682 7.43 14.85 -8.08
C ALA A 682 7.84 16.19 -8.71
N THR A 683 9.15 16.45 -8.73
CA THR A 683 9.73 17.64 -9.37
C THR A 683 10.97 17.24 -10.18
N VAL A 684 11.03 17.63 -11.44
CA VAL A 684 12.15 17.33 -12.33
C VAL A 684 12.69 18.64 -12.90
N TYR A 685 14.00 18.82 -12.83
CA TYR A 685 14.68 20.07 -13.18
C TYR A 685 15.61 19.92 -14.38
N TRP A 686 15.63 20.94 -15.21
CA TRP A 686 16.63 21.16 -16.22
C TRP A 686 17.43 22.43 -15.89
N ASN A 687 18.74 22.28 -15.67
CA ASN A 687 19.68 23.38 -15.38
C ASN A 687 19.28 24.23 -14.15
N ALA A 688 18.73 23.59 -13.12
CA ALA A 688 18.39 24.25 -11.86
C ALA A 688 18.63 23.32 -10.67
N SER A 689 18.85 23.91 -9.51
CA SER A 689 19.07 23.19 -8.26
C SER A 689 17.78 22.55 -7.73
N THR A 690 17.87 21.33 -7.18
CA THR A 690 16.75 20.66 -6.51
C THR A 690 16.24 21.45 -5.30
N ARG A 691 17.02 22.40 -4.77
CA ARG A 691 16.64 23.27 -3.64
C ARG A 691 15.45 24.18 -3.92
N PHE A 692 15.09 24.38 -5.18
CA PHE A 692 13.88 25.14 -5.54
C PHE A 692 12.58 24.38 -5.31
N THR A 693 12.58 23.09 -4.92
CA THR A 693 11.35 22.38 -4.53
C THR A 693 10.88 22.87 -3.15
N ASP A 694 10.26 24.02 -3.13
CA ASP A 694 9.84 24.74 -1.93
C ASP A 694 8.59 25.59 -2.26
N GLY A 695 7.65 25.68 -1.33
CA GLY A 695 6.40 26.39 -1.54
C GLY A 695 6.57 27.90 -1.78
N PHE A 696 7.55 28.53 -1.15
CA PHE A 696 7.86 29.95 -1.41
C PHE A 696 8.46 30.15 -2.80
N GLU A 697 9.43 29.33 -3.17
CA GLU A 697 10.08 29.37 -4.47
C GLU A 697 9.11 29.09 -5.63
N PHE A 698 8.06 28.29 -5.39
CA PHE A 698 7.01 27.99 -6.37
C PHE A 698 5.89 29.04 -6.38
N GLY A 699 5.95 30.05 -5.52
CA GLY A 699 4.95 31.10 -5.42
C GLY A 699 3.67 30.68 -4.70
N TYR A 700 3.75 29.64 -3.85
CA TYR A 700 2.62 29.16 -3.03
C TYR A 700 2.56 29.86 -1.65
N GLY A 701 3.48 30.74 -1.34
CA GLY A 701 3.61 31.50 -0.10
C GLY A 701 4.02 30.68 1.10
N ALA A 702 3.54 29.46 1.22
CA ALA A 702 3.94 28.44 2.20
C ALA A 702 3.58 27.06 1.67
N GLU A 703 4.11 26.01 2.31
CA GLU A 703 3.74 24.63 2.01
C GLU A 703 3.41 23.85 3.28
N ILE A 704 2.43 22.99 3.20
CA ILE A 704 2.12 22.06 4.29
C ILE A 704 3.05 20.84 4.28
N GLY A 705 3.77 20.65 3.20
CA GLY A 705 4.73 19.58 2.94
C GLY A 705 4.89 19.32 1.46
N ILE A 706 5.75 18.36 1.14
CA ILE A 706 5.96 17.88 -0.22
C ILE A 706 5.43 16.45 -0.29
N SER A 707 4.64 16.14 -1.31
CA SER A 707 4.11 14.80 -1.53
C SER A 707 4.86 14.10 -2.66
N THR A 708 5.24 12.85 -2.45
CA THR A 708 5.72 11.96 -3.52
C THR A 708 4.67 10.94 -3.96
N ASP A 709 3.50 10.95 -3.34
CA ASP A 709 2.36 10.11 -3.72
C ASP A 709 1.80 10.54 -5.08
N ARG A 710 1.22 9.58 -5.82
CA ARG A 710 0.60 9.85 -7.13
C ARG A 710 -0.87 10.24 -7.02
N LEU A 711 -1.54 9.82 -5.94
CA LEU A 711 -2.94 10.14 -5.70
C LEU A 711 -3.06 11.47 -4.97
N HIS A 712 -4.07 12.25 -5.39
CA HIS A 712 -4.48 13.56 -4.99
C HIS A 712 -3.52 14.65 -5.47
N ALA A 713 -2.30 14.77 -4.92
CA ALA A 713 -1.34 15.79 -5.30
C ALA A 713 0.09 15.28 -5.18
N ARG A 714 1.00 15.85 -5.98
CA ARG A 714 2.42 15.49 -6.05
C ARG A 714 3.27 16.77 -6.11
N GLY A 715 4.39 16.81 -5.38
CA GLY A 715 5.21 18.01 -5.22
C GLY A 715 4.84 18.86 -4.00
N PRO A 716 5.28 20.12 -3.93
CA PRO A 716 4.92 21.05 -2.86
C PRO A 716 3.41 21.23 -2.74
N MET A 717 2.90 21.14 -1.52
CA MET A 717 1.48 21.20 -1.19
C MET A 717 1.09 22.59 -0.70
N GLY A 718 0.51 23.40 -1.56
CA GLY A 718 -0.05 24.72 -1.23
C GLY A 718 -1.57 24.68 -1.02
N LEU A 719 -2.21 25.85 -1.16
CA LEU A 719 -3.65 26.01 -0.93
C LEU A 719 -4.53 25.16 -1.84
N ARG A 720 -4.14 25.01 -3.11
CA ARG A 720 -4.93 24.26 -4.11
C ARG A 720 -4.91 22.75 -3.85
N GLU A 721 -3.80 22.24 -3.37
CA GLU A 721 -3.58 20.83 -3.06
C GLU A 721 -4.33 20.41 -1.78
N LEU A 722 -4.71 21.38 -0.92
CA LEU A 722 -5.59 21.15 0.24
C LEU A 722 -7.09 21.19 -0.12
N CYS A 723 -7.39 21.18 -1.40
CA CYS A 723 -8.76 21.16 -1.92
C CYS A 723 -9.02 19.90 -2.75
N SER A 724 -10.30 19.54 -2.81
CA SER A 724 -10.85 18.56 -3.73
C SER A 724 -11.83 19.28 -4.70
N HIS A 725 -12.77 18.57 -5.28
CA HIS A 725 -13.80 19.15 -6.12
C HIS A 725 -15.16 18.50 -5.90
N LYS A 726 -16.23 19.23 -6.23
CA LYS A 726 -17.58 18.69 -6.36
C LYS A 726 -18.21 19.12 -7.68
N PHE A 727 -19.18 18.35 -8.15
CA PHE A 727 -19.99 18.74 -9.30
C PHE A 727 -21.24 19.48 -8.85
N VAL A 728 -21.48 20.65 -9.45
CA VAL A 728 -22.72 21.43 -9.31
C VAL A 728 -23.45 21.37 -10.65
N ILE A 729 -24.69 20.88 -10.61
CA ILE A 729 -25.49 20.65 -11.81
C ILE A 729 -26.73 21.53 -11.72
N GLU A 730 -26.88 22.42 -12.69
CA GLU A 730 -28.03 23.33 -12.81
C GLU A 730 -28.91 22.87 -13.96
N GLY A 731 -30.17 22.63 -13.67
CA GLY A 731 -31.17 22.16 -14.62
C GLY A 731 -32.45 22.94 -14.54
N THR A 732 -33.36 22.72 -15.50
CA THR A 732 -34.69 23.32 -15.62
C THR A 732 -35.80 22.24 -15.67
N GLY A 733 -35.53 21.07 -15.04
CA GLY A 733 -36.50 19.96 -15.01
C GLY A 733 -36.13 18.77 -15.92
N GLN A 734 -34.90 18.68 -16.40
CA GLN A 734 -34.44 17.53 -17.21
C GLN A 734 -34.55 16.22 -16.43
N ILE A 735 -35.09 15.21 -17.08
CA ILE A 735 -35.15 13.82 -16.59
C ILE A 735 -34.33 12.93 -17.51
N ARG A 736 -33.85 11.82 -16.96
CA ARG A 736 -33.21 10.76 -17.74
C ARG A 736 -34.29 9.80 -18.25
N THR A 737 -34.41 9.67 -19.57
CA THR A 737 -35.28 8.71 -20.26
C THR A 737 -34.52 7.43 -20.60
#